data_0fd440cf2d770df254852a8bc99420c2
#
_entry.id   0fd440cf2d770df254852a8bc99420c2
#
_cell.length_a   1.000
_cell.length_b   1.000
_cell.length_c   1.000
_cell.angle_alpha   90.00
_cell.angle_beta   90.00
_cell.angle_gamma   90.00
#
_symmetry.space_group_name_H-M   'P 1'
#
loop_
_entity.id
_entity.type
_entity.pdbx_description
1 polymer ?
#
loop_
_entity_poly.entity_id
_entity_poly.type
_entity_poly.pdbx_seq_one_letter_code
_entity_poly.pdbx_strand_id
1 'polypeptide(L)'
;MASAKSLQQLCRQTLPLMLQQANGQKMMAAVRDVVQTDRWNSFDRFGETTAVLTSRYEAAGARVEVESIQTGGRIGSGRWIIREAADVAGATVDVVHPVSERVLDWQENPWHVIQWSAATPAKGLRLRLVVLDQVEDIQRQPTDGLAGAMVLTKLDPRVHLPLLATKGAAAVIADRPVPNLPGAVAWTKFGWGAIPLEHAAAQLVGFVISEQQGERLRQLAHEHSPLTLHVRADIRKYVGSHDVVSGIIEGAGDPQDEVWAIAHSAEPGAIDNASGVATTLEIARVIEELIRAGKLVRPKRTIRLLNAYECYGFFAYLERVRRLQTPLAGVCIDTIGSQPAVCDGRLEWHATIPMSAGFVDRVGAAILRAGVRQHKVGYRVHLARFMSTSDTLIGDPQYGFPCPWITTHHRKSGRGFDAYHSSADVEALLSPQGLETCAASMAAYLYYLADMSSREVGELVRTETQHFLSVLHQKKRPRAEAEYIGEAHSRSVRRLTRWLWGGSRRAILESMDESERQVAAAAAEAALPGKRARRTAQARLVPRRTAVLSPTGENTPAAINKRISAAQLPPWALFWADGRRDLGEIAERIACEEADYPAGPRTDSAVAVARVREYFAAHAELGYAELIDPAQMMSRQELVRDLRGLGVAAGMDLMVHSSLSAIGFVKGGAETVVDALLQAVGKRGTLLAPSFNHRAAKVFNRLTTPTTNGTIPDALWRRTEAERSLHPTHAVAAIGPRASDYCHGHLEAGIWAPDSPIGKLVHGGGYILALGTTHDTSTAYHVAEMSVPCGCIESFAIPDRIVRDDGTVDEVLGLAFRSGPCPVPTHKLDSTLNRRKLQRRGKVGQAECALVKARDLWQVRREHLRRVCPTCTVKPQAAR
;
A
#
# COMPACT_ATOMS: atom_id res chain seq x y z
N MET A 1 20.14 -24.72 -14.43
CA MET A 1 20.04 -23.33 -14.00
C MET A 1 19.49 -23.28 -12.56
N ALA A 2 20.13 -22.56 -11.65
CA ALA A 2 19.82 -22.67 -10.23
C ALA A 2 18.57 -21.86 -9.88
N SER A 3 17.51 -22.55 -9.48
CA SER A 3 16.33 -22.01 -8.78
C SER A 3 16.73 -21.30 -7.48
N ALA A 4 15.82 -20.49 -6.94
CA ALA A 4 16.00 -19.64 -5.76
C ALA A 4 16.89 -20.29 -4.69
N LYS A 5 17.88 -19.55 -4.29
CA LYS A 5 18.90 -19.97 -3.36
C LYS A 5 18.55 -19.43 -1.98
N SER A 6 18.94 -20.10 -0.91
CA SER A 6 18.82 -19.54 0.43
C SER A 6 19.37 -18.10 0.46
N LEU A 7 18.91 -17.29 1.40
CA LEU A 7 19.38 -15.91 1.55
C LEU A 7 20.93 -15.84 1.59
N GLN A 8 21.56 -16.83 2.23
CA GLN A 8 23.02 -16.91 2.28
C GLN A 8 23.64 -17.19 0.90
N GLN A 9 23.03 -18.09 0.11
CA GLN A 9 23.48 -18.37 -1.25
C GLN A 9 23.28 -17.17 -2.17
N LEU A 10 22.15 -16.46 -2.05
CA LEU A 10 21.92 -15.21 -2.79
C LEU A 10 23.06 -14.20 -2.53
N CYS A 11 23.38 -13.95 -1.24
CA CYS A 11 24.45 -13.03 -0.87
C CYS A 11 25.84 -13.45 -1.35
N ARG A 12 26.09 -14.76 -1.46
CA ARG A 12 27.39 -15.29 -1.90
C ARG A 12 27.56 -15.43 -3.40
N GLN A 13 26.48 -15.65 -4.15
CA GLN A 13 26.54 -16.03 -5.56
C GLN A 13 25.85 -15.02 -6.48
N THR A 14 24.71 -14.48 -6.09
CA THR A 14 23.90 -13.59 -6.94
C THR A 14 24.28 -12.12 -6.74
N LEU A 15 24.41 -11.68 -5.50
CA LEU A 15 24.77 -10.30 -5.19
C LEU A 15 26.10 -9.87 -5.82
N PRO A 16 27.20 -10.70 -5.82
CA PRO A 16 28.42 -10.33 -6.54
C PRO A 16 28.22 -10.10 -8.03
N LEU A 17 27.36 -10.87 -8.69
CA LEU A 17 27.04 -10.68 -10.11
C LEU A 17 26.35 -9.33 -10.33
N MET A 18 25.42 -8.96 -9.43
CA MET A 18 24.73 -7.69 -9.50
C MET A 18 25.67 -6.51 -9.22
N LEU A 19 26.57 -6.62 -8.24
CA LEU A 19 27.59 -5.62 -7.96
C LEU A 19 28.57 -5.42 -9.14
N GLN A 20 28.94 -6.51 -9.81
CA GLN A 20 29.78 -6.43 -11.00
C GLN A 20 29.07 -5.79 -12.20
N GLN A 21 27.75 -5.96 -12.29
CA GLN A 21 26.93 -5.46 -13.38
C GLN A 21 26.51 -4.00 -13.20
N ALA A 22 26.34 -3.54 -11.95
CA ALA A 22 25.95 -2.17 -11.64
C ALA A 22 27.00 -1.16 -12.15
N ASN A 23 26.54 0.01 -12.62
CA ASN A 23 27.38 1.03 -13.23
C ASN A 23 27.05 2.44 -12.72
N GLY A 24 27.85 2.94 -11.80
CA GLY A 24 27.65 4.24 -11.17
C GLY A 24 27.75 5.41 -12.14
N GLN A 25 28.54 5.32 -13.22
CA GLN A 25 28.63 6.39 -14.21
C GLN A 25 27.33 6.49 -15.03
N LYS A 26 26.71 5.35 -15.37
CA LYS A 26 25.38 5.35 -16.02
C LYS A 26 24.32 5.92 -15.08
N MET A 27 24.42 5.61 -13.78
CA MET A 27 23.52 6.16 -12.76
C MET A 27 23.71 7.67 -12.61
N MET A 28 24.95 8.18 -12.57
CA MET A 28 25.24 9.62 -12.53
C MET A 28 24.69 10.33 -13.79
N ALA A 29 24.78 9.71 -14.96
CA ALA A 29 24.15 10.25 -16.16
C ALA A 29 22.63 10.31 -16.04
N ALA A 30 22.01 9.29 -15.46
CA ALA A 30 20.57 9.30 -15.21
C ALA A 30 20.17 10.38 -14.19
N VAL A 31 20.96 10.57 -13.12
CA VAL A 31 20.74 11.65 -12.15
C VAL A 31 20.74 13.01 -12.87
N ARG A 32 21.75 13.28 -13.73
CA ARG A 32 21.80 14.54 -14.49
C ARG A 32 20.57 14.76 -15.37
N ASP A 33 20.13 13.72 -16.10
CA ASP A 33 18.96 13.83 -16.95
C ASP A 33 17.69 14.13 -16.15
N VAL A 34 17.50 13.44 -15.02
CA VAL A 34 16.35 13.65 -14.13
C VAL A 34 16.37 15.04 -13.51
N VAL A 35 17.51 15.49 -12.97
CA VAL A 35 17.64 16.84 -12.41
C VAL A 35 17.35 17.92 -13.45
N GLN A 36 17.71 17.71 -14.71
CA GLN A 36 17.42 18.67 -15.78
C GLN A 36 15.93 18.75 -16.12
N THR A 37 15.23 17.64 -16.12
CA THR A 37 13.85 17.55 -16.58
C THR A 37 12.83 17.58 -15.43
N ASP A 38 13.21 17.06 -14.25
CA ASP A 38 12.33 16.96 -13.11
C ASP A 38 12.23 18.28 -12.33
N ARG A 39 11.59 19.24 -12.95
CA ARG A 39 11.37 20.55 -12.36
C ARG A 39 10.01 20.59 -11.70
N TRP A 40 10.00 20.55 -10.40
CA TRP A 40 8.80 20.54 -9.58
C TRP A 40 7.83 21.73 -9.79
N ASN A 41 8.28 22.77 -10.49
CA ASN A 41 7.48 23.93 -10.87
C ASN A 41 6.84 23.84 -12.26
N SER A 42 7.16 22.79 -13.06
CA SER A 42 6.75 22.72 -14.46
C SER A 42 6.27 21.32 -14.82
N PHE A 43 5.00 21.20 -15.17
CA PHE A 43 4.41 19.93 -15.58
C PHE A 43 4.81 19.54 -17.01
N ASP A 44 5.15 20.47 -17.87
CA ASP A 44 5.75 20.15 -19.16
C ASP A 44 7.10 19.42 -18.98
N ARG A 45 7.88 19.80 -17.95
CA ARG A 45 9.12 19.10 -17.61
C ARG A 45 8.89 17.73 -17.03
N PHE A 46 7.79 17.49 -16.35
CA PHE A 46 7.41 16.12 -15.95
C PHE A 46 7.16 15.22 -17.17
N GLY A 47 6.59 15.75 -18.25
CA GLY A 47 6.48 15.04 -19.51
C GLY A 47 7.86 14.67 -20.08
N GLU A 48 8.84 15.54 -19.97
CA GLU A 48 10.24 15.25 -20.35
C GLU A 48 10.84 14.17 -19.44
N THR A 49 10.63 14.24 -18.12
CA THR A 49 11.06 13.21 -17.19
C THR A 49 10.41 11.87 -17.52
N THR A 50 9.10 11.85 -17.80
CA THR A 50 8.39 10.65 -18.26
C THR A 50 9.06 10.04 -19.49
N ALA A 51 9.41 10.85 -20.49
CA ALA A 51 10.09 10.39 -21.70
C ALA A 51 11.50 9.82 -21.40
N VAL A 52 12.26 10.47 -20.55
CA VAL A 52 13.58 9.97 -20.10
C VAL A 52 13.44 8.60 -19.41
N LEU A 53 12.52 8.48 -18.47
CA LEU A 53 12.30 7.24 -17.72
C LEU A 53 11.86 6.11 -18.65
N THR A 54 10.88 6.38 -19.51
CA THR A 54 10.36 5.41 -20.49
C THR A 54 11.48 4.88 -21.38
N SER A 55 12.23 5.78 -22.01
CA SER A 55 13.35 5.40 -22.89
C SER A 55 14.41 4.57 -22.16
N ARG A 56 14.75 4.90 -20.93
CA ARG A 56 15.76 4.17 -20.17
C ARG A 56 15.28 2.80 -19.71
N TYR A 57 14.02 2.65 -19.29
CA TYR A 57 13.44 1.35 -18.95
C TYR A 57 13.33 0.43 -20.17
N GLU A 58 12.89 0.96 -21.33
CA GLU A 58 12.85 0.20 -22.57
C GLU A 58 14.23 -0.25 -23.02
N ALA A 59 15.23 0.64 -22.95
CA ALA A 59 16.62 0.30 -23.24
C ALA A 59 17.20 -0.78 -22.32
N ALA A 60 16.74 -0.82 -21.07
CA ALA A 60 17.07 -1.89 -20.12
C ALA A 60 16.42 -3.24 -20.49
N GLY A 61 15.34 -3.21 -21.27
CA GLY A 61 14.52 -4.39 -21.63
C GLY A 61 13.35 -4.63 -20.68
N ALA A 62 13.02 -3.67 -19.84
CA ALA A 62 11.82 -3.71 -19.02
C ALA A 62 10.61 -3.25 -19.82
N ARG A 63 9.44 -3.83 -19.56
CA ARG A 63 8.17 -3.33 -20.10
C ARG A 63 7.79 -2.05 -19.36
N VAL A 64 7.26 -1.07 -20.08
CA VAL A 64 6.89 0.21 -19.49
C VAL A 64 5.38 0.35 -19.44
N GLU A 65 4.87 0.84 -18.32
CA GLU A 65 3.52 1.35 -18.17
C GLU A 65 3.58 2.80 -17.70
N VAL A 66 2.82 3.67 -18.34
CA VAL A 66 2.65 5.06 -17.95
C VAL A 66 1.17 5.28 -17.64
N GLU A 67 0.90 5.77 -16.44
CA GLU A 67 -0.45 6.08 -16.01
C GLU A 67 -0.57 7.55 -15.62
N SER A 68 -1.38 8.31 -16.36
CA SER A 68 -1.58 9.72 -16.09
C SER A 68 -2.60 9.93 -14.97
N ILE A 69 -2.19 10.66 -13.94
CA ILE A 69 -3.02 11.08 -12.81
C ILE A 69 -3.48 12.51 -13.06
N GLN A 70 -4.78 12.71 -13.18
CA GLN A 70 -5.34 14.03 -13.37
C GLN A 70 -5.08 14.93 -12.16
N THR A 71 -4.66 16.18 -12.42
CA THR A 71 -4.48 17.23 -11.43
C THR A 71 -5.71 18.14 -11.37
N GLY A 72 -5.77 19.07 -10.42
CA GLY A 72 -6.81 20.08 -10.33
C GLY A 72 -8.19 19.55 -9.95
N GLY A 73 -8.26 18.35 -9.38
CA GLY A 73 -9.52 17.78 -8.89
C GLY A 73 -10.11 18.61 -7.74
N ARG A 74 -11.44 18.52 -7.53
CA ARG A 74 -12.09 19.15 -6.38
C ARG A 74 -11.56 18.54 -5.08
N ILE A 75 -11.07 19.39 -4.22
CA ILE A 75 -10.51 19.03 -2.92
C ILE A 75 -11.67 18.71 -1.99
N GLY A 76 -11.79 17.43 -1.61
CA GLY A 76 -12.62 17.02 -0.50
C GLY A 76 -11.83 17.05 0.80
N SER A 77 -12.53 17.21 1.93
CA SER A 77 -11.93 17.17 3.26
C SER A 77 -11.12 15.90 3.47
N GLY A 78 -9.83 16.03 3.76
CA GLY A 78 -8.92 14.92 4.00
C GLY A 78 -8.48 14.11 2.77
N ARG A 79 -8.83 14.49 1.55
CA ARG A 79 -8.49 13.73 0.33
C ARG A 79 -7.11 14.07 -0.20
N TRP A 80 -6.45 13.06 -0.77
CA TRP A 80 -5.19 13.17 -1.48
C TRP A 80 -5.44 13.60 -2.92
N ILE A 81 -5.04 14.82 -3.29
CA ILE A 81 -5.26 15.39 -4.62
C ILE A 81 -4.00 16.13 -5.05
N ILE A 82 -3.50 15.82 -6.25
CA ILE A 82 -2.46 16.63 -6.87
C ILE A 82 -3.12 17.94 -7.36
N ARG A 83 -2.55 19.08 -6.97
CA ARG A 83 -3.03 20.42 -7.39
C ARG A 83 -2.97 20.59 -8.90
N GLU A 84 -3.46 21.75 -9.36
CA GLU A 84 -3.29 22.13 -10.76
C GLU A 84 -1.83 22.04 -11.16
N ALA A 85 -1.63 21.70 -12.43
CA ALA A 85 -0.35 21.87 -13.08
C ALA A 85 0.06 23.35 -13.05
N ALA A 86 1.35 23.61 -12.87
CA ALA A 86 1.92 24.94 -12.87
C ALA A 86 3.21 24.95 -13.69
N ASP A 87 3.21 25.73 -14.77
CA ASP A 87 4.38 25.94 -15.60
C ASP A 87 4.93 27.36 -15.39
N VAL A 88 6.23 27.46 -15.18
CA VAL A 88 6.95 28.72 -15.01
C VAL A 88 7.73 29.00 -16.28
N ALA A 89 7.39 30.08 -16.98
CA ALA A 89 8.12 30.56 -18.17
C ALA A 89 9.24 31.53 -17.81
N GLY A 90 9.12 32.23 -16.69
CA GLY A 90 10.15 33.14 -16.19
C GLY A 90 9.70 33.89 -14.94
N ALA A 91 10.66 34.34 -14.15
CA ALA A 91 10.38 35.21 -13.02
C ALA A 91 11.62 36.04 -12.67
N THR A 92 11.38 37.32 -12.32
CA THR A 92 12.41 38.26 -11.87
C THR A 92 11.93 39.14 -10.75
N VAL A 93 12.84 39.50 -9.88
CA VAL A 93 12.63 40.55 -8.87
C VAL A 93 13.79 41.53 -8.97
N ASP A 94 13.47 42.78 -9.20
CA ASP A 94 14.44 43.90 -9.30
C ASP A 94 14.12 44.99 -8.30
N VAL A 95 15.10 45.51 -7.59
CA VAL A 95 15.01 46.83 -6.95
C VAL A 95 15.08 47.86 -8.06
N VAL A 96 14.09 48.76 -8.14
CA VAL A 96 14.02 49.78 -9.21
C VAL A 96 14.01 51.22 -8.70
N HIS A 97 13.94 51.40 -7.39
CA HIS A 97 14.03 52.77 -6.77
C HIS A 97 14.40 52.59 -5.29
N PRO A 98 15.33 53.44 -4.79
CA PRO A 98 16.07 54.52 -5.45
C PRO A 98 17.33 53.99 -6.19
N VAL A 99 17.68 52.71 -5.98
CA VAL A 99 18.79 52.07 -6.69
C VAL A 99 18.26 51.02 -7.68
N SER A 100 19.08 50.59 -8.63
CA SER A 100 18.72 49.52 -9.56
C SER A 100 19.62 48.33 -9.30
N GLU A 101 19.01 47.22 -8.85
CA GLU A 101 19.74 45.96 -8.55
C GLU A 101 18.84 44.75 -8.79
N ARG A 102 19.34 43.75 -9.54
CA ARG A 102 18.67 42.45 -9.71
C ARG A 102 18.78 41.65 -8.42
N VAL A 103 17.64 41.23 -7.87
CA VAL A 103 17.55 40.39 -6.66
C VAL A 103 17.57 38.91 -7.03
N LEU A 104 16.80 38.55 -8.04
CA LEU A 104 16.73 37.15 -8.54
C LEU A 104 16.31 37.09 -10.00
N ASP A 105 16.76 36.03 -10.65
CA ASP A 105 16.30 35.60 -11.96
C ASP A 105 16.07 34.06 -11.96
N TRP A 106 14.86 33.67 -12.33
CA TRP A 106 14.49 32.24 -12.37
C TRP A 106 15.30 31.49 -13.43
N GLN A 107 15.74 32.14 -14.51
CA GLN A 107 16.54 31.49 -15.52
C GLN A 107 17.94 31.08 -14.99
N GLU A 108 18.47 31.85 -14.06
CA GLU A 108 19.74 31.53 -13.40
C GLU A 108 19.54 30.47 -12.32
N ASN A 109 18.45 30.55 -11.56
CA ASN A 109 18.15 29.61 -10.49
C ASN A 109 16.65 29.34 -10.36
N PRO A 110 16.15 28.20 -10.87
CA PRO A 110 14.72 27.87 -10.82
C PRO A 110 14.18 27.67 -9.39
N TRP A 111 15.02 27.50 -8.39
CA TRP A 111 14.60 27.37 -6.99
C TRP A 111 14.03 28.68 -6.41
N HIS A 112 14.20 29.80 -7.10
CA HIS A 112 13.69 31.08 -6.63
C HIS A 112 12.15 31.23 -6.62
N VAL A 113 11.40 30.43 -7.36
CA VAL A 113 9.95 30.50 -7.38
C VAL A 113 9.35 29.49 -6.40
N ILE A 114 8.52 29.97 -5.47
CA ILE A 114 7.76 29.07 -4.59
C ILE A 114 6.77 28.26 -5.43
N GLN A 115 6.78 26.96 -5.27
CA GLN A 115 5.85 26.06 -5.98
C GLN A 115 4.40 26.49 -5.72
N TRP A 116 3.58 26.59 -6.78
CA TRP A 116 2.21 27.11 -6.79
C TRP A 116 2.08 28.60 -6.49
N SER A 117 3.13 29.37 -6.65
CA SER A 117 3.05 30.84 -6.70
C SER A 117 1.98 31.32 -7.69
N ALA A 118 1.35 32.44 -7.42
CA ALA A 118 0.53 33.15 -8.40
C ALA A 118 1.40 33.80 -9.49
N ALA A 119 0.77 34.09 -10.64
CA ALA A 119 1.36 34.90 -11.69
C ALA A 119 1.20 36.39 -11.39
N THR A 120 2.06 37.20 -11.99
CA THR A 120 1.84 38.66 -12.07
C THR A 120 1.13 39.01 -13.39
N PRO A 121 0.53 40.23 -13.50
CA PRO A 121 0.19 40.78 -14.80
C PRO A 121 1.44 40.84 -15.71
N ALA A 122 1.27 40.83 -17.03
CA ALA A 122 2.38 40.80 -17.99
C ALA A 122 3.40 41.94 -17.82
N LYS A 123 2.94 43.12 -17.40
CA LYS A 123 3.76 44.28 -17.08
C LYS A 123 4.50 44.21 -15.72
N GLY A 124 4.25 43.10 -14.97
CA GLY A 124 4.74 42.96 -13.59
C GLY A 124 3.98 43.84 -12.59
N LEU A 125 4.47 43.80 -11.35
CA LEU A 125 3.97 44.58 -10.23
C LEU A 125 5.09 45.51 -9.71
N ARG A 126 4.73 46.75 -9.35
CA ARG A 126 5.60 47.64 -8.58
C ARG A 126 5.15 47.63 -7.13
N LEU A 127 5.96 47.08 -6.25
CA LEU A 127 5.64 46.82 -4.86
C LEU A 127 6.64 47.53 -3.94
N ARG A 128 6.16 48.05 -2.82
CA ARG A 128 7.04 48.50 -1.73
C ARG A 128 7.55 47.28 -0.98
N LEU A 129 8.82 47.31 -0.55
CA LEU A 129 9.35 46.29 0.33
C LEU A 129 8.97 46.54 1.79
N VAL A 130 8.55 45.48 2.49
CA VAL A 130 8.27 45.51 3.94
C VAL A 130 8.97 44.30 4.57
N VAL A 131 9.78 44.55 5.59
CA VAL A 131 10.55 43.49 6.29
C VAL A 131 9.77 43.07 7.54
N LEU A 132 9.36 41.81 7.65
CA LEU A 132 8.60 41.24 8.77
C LEU A 132 9.11 39.83 9.09
N ASP A 133 10.03 39.74 10.07
CA ASP A 133 10.68 38.49 10.43
C ASP A 133 10.04 37.75 11.62
N GLN A 134 9.04 38.38 12.27
CA GLN A 134 8.31 37.76 13.38
C GLN A 134 6.82 37.67 13.04
N VAL A 135 6.18 36.62 13.51
CA VAL A 135 4.74 36.38 13.29
C VAL A 135 3.91 37.53 13.89
N GLU A 136 4.31 38.02 15.07
CA GLU A 136 3.66 39.11 15.78
C GLU A 136 3.65 40.38 14.97
N ASP A 137 4.70 40.66 14.20
CA ASP A 137 4.79 41.84 13.35
C ASP A 137 3.82 41.76 12.18
N ILE A 138 3.60 40.59 11.63
CA ILE A 138 2.55 40.36 10.61
C ILE A 138 1.16 40.51 11.26
N GLN A 139 0.97 39.93 12.45
CA GLN A 139 -0.33 40.02 13.15
C GLN A 139 -0.75 41.44 13.48
N ARG A 140 0.20 42.31 13.85
CA ARG A 140 -0.02 43.70 14.18
C ARG A 140 -0.42 44.57 12.99
N GLN A 141 -0.12 44.11 11.76
CA GLN A 141 -0.57 44.85 10.58
C GLN A 141 -2.11 44.89 10.54
N PRO A 142 -2.70 46.04 10.18
CA PRO A 142 -4.14 46.07 9.95
C PRO A 142 -4.56 45.20 8.79
N THR A 143 -5.84 44.91 8.66
CA THR A 143 -6.39 44.29 7.47
C THR A 143 -6.02 45.12 6.26
N ASP A 144 -5.52 44.54 5.18
CA ASP A 144 -5.00 45.22 4.00
C ASP A 144 -3.81 46.18 4.25
N GLY A 145 -3.20 46.14 5.42
CA GLY A 145 -2.02 46.97 5.74
C GLY A 145 -0.80 46.69 4.88
N LEU A 146 -0.78 45.52 4.27
CA LEU A 146 0.27 45.08 3.33
C LEU A 146 -0.14 45.21 1.86
N ALA A 147 -1.24 45.92 1.56
CA ALA A 147 -1.65 46.15 0.18
C ALA A 147 -0.53 46.86 -0.61
N GLY A 148 -0.24 46.34 -1.81
CA GLY A 148 0.88 46.84 -2.65
C GLY A 148 2.26 46.61 -2.07
N ALA A 149 2.41 45.70 -1.11
CA ALA A 149 3.71 45.32 -0.53
C ALA A 149 4.17 43.94 -0.97
N MET A 150 5.48 43.80 -1.08
CA MET A 150 6.21 42.54 -1.02
C MET A 150 6.82 42.37 0.37
N VAL A 151 6.50 41.29 1.04
CA VAL A 151 7.01 40.99 2.39
C VAL A 151 8.29 40.19 2.30
N LEU A 152 9.41 40.74 2.83
CA LEU A 152 10.64 39.97 3.06
C LEU A 152 10.56 39.35 4.46
N THR A 153 10.82 38.01 4.55
CA THR A 153 10.70 37.33 5.83
C THR A 153 11.58 36.07 5.93
N LYS A 154 12.12 35.82 7.14
CA LYS A 154 12.77 34.54 7.49
C LYS A 154 11.78 33.44 7.85
N LEU A 155 10.51 33.75 7.98
CA LEU A 155 9.45 32.80 8.30
C LEU A 155 9.16 31.84 7.13
N ASP A 156 8.61 30.67 7.44
CA ASP A 156 8.16 29.72 6.41
C ASP A 156 6.88 30.25 5.75
N PRO A 157 6.91 30.65 4.46
CA PRO A 157 5.74 31.18 3.78
C PRO A 157 4.58 30.19 3.73
N ARG A 158 4.87 28.87 3.69
CA ARG A 158 3.84 27.82 3.69
C ARG A 158 2.97 27.87 4.93
N VAL A 159 3.58 28.10 6.09
CA VAL A 159 2.86 28.16 7.38
C VAL A 159 2.07 29.44 7.52
N HIS A 160 2.64 30.56 7.05
CA HIS A 160 2.09 31.90 7.29
C HIS A 160 1.30 32.48 6.11
N LEU A 161 1.14 31.71 5.03
CA LEU A 161 0.44 32.11 3.81
C LEU A 161 -0.98 32.68 4.08
N PRO A 162 -1.85 32.03 4.90
CA PRO A 162 -3.17 32.59 5.17
C PRO A 162 -3.11 33.93 5.89
N LEU A 163 -2.16 34.12 6.78
CA LEU A 163 -2.00 35.36 7.53
C LEU A 163 -1.53 36.49 6.61
N LEU A 164 -0.51 36.24 5.77
CA LEU A 164 -0.03 37.21 4.78
C LEU A 164 -1.14 37.63 3.81
N ALA A 165 -1.92 36.65 3.32
CA ALA A 165 -3.06 36.94 2.44
C ALA A 165 -4.14 37.77 3.13
N THR A 166 -4.48 37.48 4.41
CA THR A 166 -5.47 38.26 5.20
C THR A 166 -5.02 39.69 5.44
N LYS A 167 -3.71 39.93 5.49
CA LYS A 167 -3.13 41.27 5.63
C LYS A 167 -2.96 42.00 4.29
N GLY A 168 -3.37 41.41 3.18
CA GLY A 168 -3.38 42.01 1.87
C GLY A 168 -2.02 42.01 1.15
N ALA A 169 -1.04 41.21 1.57
CA ALA A 169 0.25 41.13 0.90
C ALA A 169 0.09 40.74 -0.58
N ALA A 170 0.74 41.49 -1.49
CA ALA A 170 0.72 41.18 -2.92
C ALA A 170 1.75 40.11 -3.29
N ALA A 171 2.87 40.10 -2.59
CA ALA A 171 3.93 39.10 -2.79
C ALA A 171 4.67 38.82 -1.48
N VAL A 172 5.35 37.66 -1.45
CA VAL A 172 6.30 37.29 -0.39
C VAL A 172 7.62 36.89 -1.00
N ILE A 173 8.73 37.29 -0.36
CA ILE A 173 10.07 36.81 -0.66
C ILE A 173 10.68 36.29 0.65
N ALA A 174 11.00 35.00 0.70
CA ALA A 174 11.51 34.37 1.90
C ALA A 174 13.00 34.06 1.77
N ASP A 175 13.77 34.37 2.81
CA ASP A 175 15.22 34.07 2.89
C ASP A 175 15.49 33.07 4.03
N ARG A 176 14.75 31.94 4.01
CA ARG A 176 14.95 30.87 5.00
C ARG A 176 16.39 30.39 4.99
N PRO A 177 17.06 30.35 6.16
CA PRO A 177 18.45 29.89 6.19
C PRO A 177 18.52 28.39 5.89
N VAL A 178 19.49 28.02 5.04
CA VAL A 178 19.92 26.62 4.85
C VAL A 178 21.13 26.40 5.78
N PRO A 179 21.09 25.41 6.68
CA PRO A 179 22.15 25.21 7.66
C PRO A 179 23.54 25.13 7.02
N ASN A 180 24.47 25.93 7.52
CA ASN A 180 25.87 26.02 7.04
C ASN A 180 26.06 26.44 5.56
N LEU A 181 24.99 26.81 4.86
CA LEU A 181 25.00 27.12 3.42
C LEU A 181 24.27 28.43 3.14
N PRO A 182 24.78 29.59 3.57
CA PRO A 182 24.04 30.86 3.49
C PRO A 182 23.81 31.35 2.06
N GLY A 183 24.52 30.81 1.08
CA GLY A 183 24.31 31.09 -0.36
C GLY A 183 23.28 30.16 -1.03
N ALA A 184 22.81 29.13 -0.35
CA ALA A 184 21.83 28.21 -0.90
C ALA A 184 20.40 28.75 -0.77
N VAL A 185 19.55 28.42 -1.76
CA VAL A 185 18.13 28.76 -1.78
C VAL A 185 17.34 27.57 -1.27
N ALA A 186 16.56 27.78 -0.20
CA ALA A 186 15.74 26.71 0.40
C ALA A 186 14.55 26.35 -0.50
N TRP A 187 14.30 25.06 -0.69
CA TRP A 187 13.13 24.60 -1.40
C TRP A 187 11.84 24.91 -0.63
N THR A 188 10.84 25.45 -1.32
CA THR A 188 9.60 25.92 -0.70
C THR A 188 8.39 25.71 -1.61
N LYS A 189 7.30 25.28 -1.02
CA LYS A 189 5.99 25.14 -1.67
C LYS A 189 4.93 25.91 -0.89
N PHE A 190 3.87 26.39 -1.53
CA PHE A 190 2.71 26.97 -0.85
C PHE A 190 1.74 25.91 -0.31
N GLY A 191 2.06 24.68 -0.35
CA GLY A 191 1.31 23.56 0.21
C GLY A 191 1.71 22.26 -0.45
N TRP A 192 1.45 21.15 0.24
CA TRP A 192 1.85 19.85 -0.24
C TRP A 192 0.85 19.23 -1.20
N GLY A 193 -0.35 19.45 -1.16
CA GLY A 193 -1.34 18.80 -2.00
C GLY A 193 -2.42 19.69 -2.50
N ALA A 194 -2.93 20.55 -1.68
CA ALA A 194 -3.95 21.45 -2.13
C ALA A 194 -4.26 22.53 -1.11
N ILE A 195 -4.03 23.75 -1.47
CA ILE A 195 -4.78 24.85 -0.91
C ILE A 195 -6.02 25.00 -1.80
N PRO A 196 -7.24 25.09 -1.24
CA PRO A 196 -8.44 25.37 -2.04
C PRO A 196 -8.22 26.60 -2.91
N LEU A 197 -8.55 26.52 -4.20
CA LEU A 197 -8.39 27.63 -5.15
C LEU A 197 -9.17 28.88 -4.72
N GLU A 198 -10.25 28.67 -3.98
CA GLU A 198 -11.07 29.75 -3.41
C GLU A 198 -10.37 30.49 -2.27
N HIS A 199 -9.27 29.94 -1.75
CA HIS A 199 -8.54 30.60 -0.67
C HIS A 199 -7.74 31.79 -1.23
N ALA A 200 -7.88 32.97 -0.62
CA ALA A 200 -7.17 34.18 -1.04
C ALA A 200 -5.65 33.99 -1.15
N ALA A 201 -5.09 33.07 -0.35
CA ALA A 201 -3.70 32.68 -0.40
C ALA A 201 -3.25 32.10 -1.76
N ALA A 202 -4.14 31.53 -2.57
CA ALA A 202 -3.82 31.03 -3.91
C ALA A 202 -3.38 32.12 -4.89
N GLN A 203 -3.60 33.36 -4.56
CA GLN A 203 -3.27 34.56 -5.37
C GLN A 203 -1.94 35.21 -4.96
N LEU A 204 -1.26 34.72 -3.92
CA LEU A 204 0.00 35.29 -3.48
C LEU A 204 1.15 34.94 -4.42
N VAL A 205 1.92 35.93 -4.86
CA VAL A 205 3.15 35.74 -5.61
C VAL A 205 4.28 35.42 -4.63
N GLY A 206 5.01 34.31 -4.87
CA GLY A 206 5.99 33.81 -3.91
C GLY A 206 7.36 33.52 -4.47
N PHE A 207 8.39 33.99 -3.74
CA PHE A 207 9.79 33.76 -4.07
C PHE A 207 10.58 33.31 -2.85
N VAL A 208 11.68 32.64 -3.11
CA VAL A 208 12.70 32.27 -2.12
C VAL A 208 14.05 32.76 -2.61
N ILE A 209 14.84 33.32 -1.71
CA ILE A 209 16.22 33.73 -1.94
C ILE A 209 17.13 33.13 -0.89
N SER A 210 18.44 33.18 -1.12
CA SER A 210 19.40 32.76 -0.11
C SER A 210 19.44 33.75 1.06
N GLU A 211 19.94 33.30 2.22
CA GLU A 211 20.16 34.18 3.37
C GLU A 211 21.04 35.36 3.04
N GLN A 212 22.11 35.16 2.23
CA GLN A 212 22.98 36.22 1.77
C GLN A 212 22.24 37.28 0.94
N GLN A 213 21.39 36.88 0.01
CA GLN A 213 20.56 37.78 -0.78
C GLN A 213 19.54 38.52 0.12
N GLY A 214 18.96 37.85 1.11
CA GLY A 214 18.04 38.44 2.07
C GLY A 214 18.69 39.50 2.94
N GLU A 215 19.89 39.25 3.45
CA GLU A 215 20.66 40.27 4.22
C GLU A 215 21.04 41.47 3.35
N ARG A 216 21.42 41.23 2.10
CA ARG A 216 21.67 42.35 1.14
C ARG A 216 20.43 43.20 0.93
N LEU A 217 19.27 42.57 0.78
CA LEU A 217 18.02 43.28 0.57
C LEU A 217 17.57 44.06 1.83
N ARG A 218 17.80 43.52 3.05
CA ARG A 218 17.57 44.25 4.31
C ARG A 218 18.52 45.45 4.45
N GLN A 219 19.77 45.31 4.08
CA GLN A 219 20.74 46.40 4.08
C GLN A 219 20.25 47.54 3.17
N LEU A 220 19.85 47.20 1.94
CA LEU A 220 19.28 48.21 1.01
C LEU A 220 18.03 48.87 1.57
N ALA A 221 17.16 48.11 2.23
CA ALA A 221 15.98 48.68 2.86
C ALA A 221 16.28 49.62 4.05
N HIS A 222 17.37 49.38 4.74
CA HIS A 222 17.85 50.25 5.83
C HIS A 222 18.49 51.52 5.30
N GLU A 223 19.30 51.39 4.24
CA GLU A 223 20.01 52.52 3.64
C GLU A 223 19.08 53.46 2.82
N HIS A 224 18.01 52.90 2.22
CA HIS A 224 17.21 53.56 1.19
C HIS A 224 15.70 53.27 1.35
N SER A 225 15.14 53.58 2.49
CA SER A 225 13.67 53.40 2.70
C SER A 225 12.84 54.59 2.17
N PRO A 226 11.74 54.33 1.42
CA PRO A 226 11.18 53.08 0.98
C PRO A 226 11.86 52.51 -0.29
N LEU A 227 12.07 51.21 -0.34
CA LEU A 227 12.46 50.52 -1.56
C LEU A 227 11.24 50.14 -2.41
N THR A 228 11.35 50.35 -3.72
CA THR A 228 10.37 49.87 -4.70
C THR A 228 10.98 48.71 -5.50
N LEU A 229 10.25 47.62 -5.56
CA LEU A 229 10.58 46.43 -6.33
C LEU A 229 9.73 46.35 -7.59
N HIS A 230 10.33 45.92 -8.69
CA HIS A 230 9.58 45.44 -9.84
C HIS A 230 9.62 43.90 -9.81
N VAL A 231 8.43 43.31 -9.76
CA VAL A 231 8.22 41.87 -9.58
C VAL A 231 7.51 41.31 -10.79
N ARG A 232 8.09 40.33 -11.42
CA ARG A 232 7.49 39.63 -12.54
C ARG A 232 7.52 38.10 -12.27
N ALA A 233 6.37 37.45 -12.51
CA ALA A 233 6.24 36.00 -12.47
C ALA A 233 5.29 35.57 -13.61
N ASP A 234 5.84 34.93 -14.61
CA ASP A 234 5.12 34.37 -15.76
C ASP A 234 4.84 32.89 -15.47
N ILE A 235 3.68 32.66 -14.90
CA ILE A 235 3.25 31.34 -14.42
C ILE A 235 1.87 31.02 -15.00
N ARG A 236 1.74 29.85 -15.60
CA ARG A 236 0.47 29.31 -16.08
C ARG A 236 0.01 28.18 -15.16
N LYS A 237 -1.19 28.32 -14.59
CA LYS A 237 -1.85 27.24 -13.83
C LYS A 237 -3.01 26.66 -14.66
N TYR A 238 -3.15 25.34 -14.66
CA TYR A 238 -4.19 24.67 -15.44
C TYR A 238 -4.47 23.26 -14.89
N VAL A 239 -5.63 22.71 -15.28
CA VAL A 239 -5.92 21.29 -15.06
C VAL A 239 -5.12 20.48 -16.06
N GLY A 240 -4.22 19.65 -15.57
CA GLY A 240 -3.34 18.82 -16.37
C GLY A 240 -3.29 17.39 -15.81
N SER A 241 -2.18 16.74 -16.01
CA SER A 241 -1.91 15.42 -15.44
C SER A 241 -0.46 15.31 -15.00
N HIS A 242 -0.22 14.43 -14.05
CA HIS A 242 1.10 13.97 -13.64
C HIS A 242 1.22 12.47 -13.92
N ASP A 243 2.32 12.05 -14.53
CA ASP A 243 2.52 10.68 -14.91
C ASP A 243 3.14 9.85 -13.78
N VAL A 244 2.67 8.60 -13.68
CA VAL A 244 3.28 7.54 -12.90
C VAL A 244 3.93 6.57 -13.88
N VAL A 245 5.25 6.42 -13.81
CA VAL A 245 6.01 5.57 -14.70
C VAL A 245 6.40 4.28 -13.97
N SER A 246 6.09 3.14 -14.56
CA SER A 246 6.49 1.83 -14.07
C SER A 246 7.40 1.13 -15.06
N GLY A 247 8.64 0.82 -14.65
CA GLY A 247 9.47 -0.19 -15.29
C GLY A 247 9.14 -1.57 -14.73
N ILE A 248 8.84 -2.54 -15.60
CA ILE A 248 8.30 -3.83 -15.20
C ILE A 248 9.19 -4.96 -15.71
N ILE A 249 9.76 -5.71 -14.79
CA ILE A 249 10.42 -6.99 -15.03
C ILE A 249 9.38 -8.07 -14.81
N GLU A 250 8.76 -8.55 -15.88
CA GLU A 250 7.64 -9.47 -15.82
C GLU A 250 8.07 -10.85 -15.28
N GLY A 251 7.30 -11.38 -14.34
CA GLY A 251 7.53 -12.70 -13.75
C GLY A 251 7.18 -13.84 -14.72
N ALA A 252 7.97 -14.92 -14.70
CA ALA A 252 7.72 -16.09 -15.53
C ALA A 252 6.61 -17.01 -14.98
N GLY A 253 6.37 -16.96 -13.68
CA GLY A 253 5.37 -17.77 -12.98
C GLY A 253 4.04 -17.06 -12.84
N ASP A 254 3.89 -16.24 -11.80
CA ASP A 254 2.69 -15.44 -11.57
C ASP A 254 3.00 -13.95 -11.79
N PRO A 255 2.69 -13.42 -12.98
CA PRO A 255 3.01 -12.03 -13.30
C PRO A 255 2.09 -11.01 -12.60
N GLN A 256 1.03 -11.44 -11.92
CA GLN A 256 0.13 -10.55 -11.18
C GLN A 256 0.55 -10.34 -9.72
N ASP A 257 1.31 -11.28 -9.15
CA ASP A 257 1.95 -11.07 -7.86
C ASP A 257 3.21 -10.22 -8.07
N GLU A 258 3.31 -9.11 -7.36
CA GLU A 258 4.36 -8.13 -7.58
C GLU A 258 5.15 -7.83 -6.31
N VAL A 259 6.43 -7.51 -6.49
CA VAL A 259 7.26 -6.81 -5.49
C VAL A 259 7.69 -5.47 -6.08
N TRP A 260 7.67 -4.41 -5.26
CA TRP A 260 7.83 -3.06 -5.75
C TRP A 260 9.09 -2.37 -5.22
N ALA A 261 9.76 -1.58 -6.07
CA ALA A 261 10.59 -0.48 -5.62
C ALA A 261 9.86 0.82 -5.95
N ILE A 262 9.86 1.75 -5.02
CA ILE A 262 9.30 3.08 -5.23
C ILE A 262 10.39 4.13 -5.06
N ALA A 263 10.45 5.09 -5.96
CA ALA A 263 11.29 6.27 -5.85
C ALA A 263 10.52 7.46 -6.43
N HIS A 264 10.33 8.50 -5.64
CA HIS A 264 9.58 9.65 -6.12
C HIS A 264 10.42 10.51 -7.08
N SER A 265 9.73 11.15 -8.00
CA SER A 265 10.20 12.23 -8.86
C SER A 265 9.59 13.55 -8.38
N ALA A 266 9.74 14.58 -9.17
CA ALA A 266 9.20 15.91 -8.90
C ALA A 266 9.89 16.70 -7.80
N GLU A 267 11.10 16.31 -7.46
CA GLU A 267 12.02 17.09 -6.65
C GLU A 267 13.33 17.34 -7.40
N PRO A 268 13.85 18.59 -7.39
CA PRO A 268 14.94 18.98 -8.25
C PRO A 268 16.33 18.64 -7.69
N GLY A 269 16.42 17.96 -6.54
CA GLY A 269 17.67 17.58 -5.89
C GLY A 269 18.35 16.38 -6.54
N ALA A 270 19.68 16.37 -6.56
CA ALA A 270 20.45 15.25 -7.08
C ALA A 270 20.37 14.03 -6.14
N ILE A 271 20.48 14.27 -4.83
CA ILE A 271 20.33 13.22 -3.81
C ILE A 271 18.83 12.96 -3.58
N ASP A 272 18.05 14.01 -3.42
CA ASP A 272 16.61 13.97 -3.16
C ASP A 272 15.79 14.48 -4.37
N ASN A 273 15.24 13.58 -5.25
CA ASN A 273 15.46 12.14 -5.22
C ASN A 273 15.84 11.57 -6.60
N ALA A 274 16.56 12.33 -7.41
CA ALA A 274 17.07 11.82 -8.69
C ALA A 274 17.97 10.58 -8.50
N SER A 275 18.63 10.44 -7.34
CA SER A 275 19.43 9.28 -6.96
C SER A 275 18.57 8.01 -6.83
N GLY A 276 17.39 8.11 -6.19
CA GLY A 276 16.45 7.02 -6.06
C GLY A 276 15.87 6.60 -7.40
N VAL A 277 15.49 7.59 -8.23
CA VAL A 277 15.01 7.36 -9.60
C VAL A 277 16.07 6.65 -10.46
N ALA A 278 17.31 7.14 -10.45
CA ALA A 278 18.43 6.50 -11.17
C ALA A 278 18.67 5.07 -10.69
N THR A 279 18.42 4.80 -9.41
CA THR A 279 18.55 3.46 -8.84
C THR A 279 17.48 2.51 -9.35
N THR A 280 16.22 2.94 -9.49
CA THR A 280 15.17 2.08 -10.07
C THR A 280 15.49 1.74 -11.53
N LEU A 281 15.99 2.68 -12.31
CA LEU A 281 16.46 2.43 -13.69
C LEU A 281 17.60 1.41 -13.74
N GLU A 282 18.57 1.53 -12.85
CA GLU A 282 19.72 0.61 -12.78
C GLU A 282 19.32 -0.79 -12.33
N ILE A 283 18.39 -0.92 -11.39
CA ILE A 283 17.82 -2.21 -10.98
C ILE A 283 17.23 -2.95 -12.18
N ALA A 284 16.44 -2.26 -13.01
CA ALA A 284 15.88 -2.84 -14.23
C ALA A 284 16.99 -3.36 -15.16
N ARG A 285 17.98 -2.51 -15.44
CA ARG A 285 19.08 -2.85 -16.33
C ARG A 285 19.90 -4.04 -15.82
N VAL A 286 20.29 -4.03 -14.54
CA VAL A 286 21.09 -5.10 -13.94
C VAL A 286 20.38 -6.44 -14.00
N ILE A 287 19.11 -6.50 -13.62
CA ILE A 287 18.36 -7.76 -13.62
C ILE A 287 18.11 -8.27 -15.03
N GLU A 288 17.63 -7.43 -15.96
CA GLU A 288 17.33 -7.85 -17.33
C GLU A 288 18.60 -8.22 -18.11
N GLU A 289 19.71 -7.52 -17.93
CA GLU A 289 20.98 -7.91 -18.56
C GLU A 289 21.51 -9.25 -18.04
N LEU A 290 21.40 -9.51 -16.74
CA LEU A 290 21.82 -10.79 -16.16
C LEU A 290 20.92 -11.95 -16.59
N ILE A 291 19.60 -11.71 -16.76
CA ILE A 291 18.67 -12.69 -17.31
C ILE A 291 19.03 -12.97 -18.79
N ARG A 292 19.23 -11.93 -19.59
CA ARG A 292 19.58 -12.04 -21.00
C ARG A 292 20.92 -12.77 -21.20
N ALA A 293 21.86 -12.55 -20.29
CA ALA A 293 23.16 -13.25 -20.28
C ALA A 293 23.08 -14.70 -19.76
N GLY A 294 21.89 -15.20 -19.36
CA GLY A 294 21.71 -16.53 -18.81
C GLY A 294 22.34 -16.74 -17.43
N LYS A 295 22.73 -15.66 -16.75
CA LYS A 295 23.33 -15.70 -15.40
C LYS A 295 22.26 -15.72 -14.30
N LEU A 296 21.07 -15.22 -14.58
CA LEU A 296 19.88 -15.31 -13.74
C LEU A 296 18.71 -15.95 -14.52
N VAL A 297 17.85 -16.65 -13.81
CA VAL A 297 16.54 -17.05 -14.31
C VAL A 297 15.55 -15.90 -14.13
N ARG A 298 14.54 -15.84 -14.98
CA ARG A 298 13.46 -14.87 -14.79
C ARG A 298 12.70 -15.22 -13.51
N PRO A 299 12.45 -14.25 -12.60
CA PRO A 299 11.83 -14.54 -11.31
C PRO A 299 10.39 -15.02 -11.48
N LYS A 300 9.84 -15.67 -10.48
CA LYS A 300 8.48 -16.21 -10.51
C LYS A 300 7.42 -15.12 -10.55
N ARG A 301 7.67 -14.00 -9.86
CA ARG A 301 6.76 -12.86 -9.71
C ARG A 301 7.35 -11.62 -10.36
N THR A 302 6.49 -10.69 -10.68
CA THR A 302 6.87 -9.43 -11.30
C THR A 302 7.60 -8.51 -10.31
N ILE A 303 8.61 -7.81 -10.81
CA ILE A 303 9.24 -6.69 -10.11
C ILE A 303 8.75 -5.42 -10.80
N ARG A 304 8.11 -4.51 -10.04
CA ARG A 304 7.68 -3.20 -10.51
C ARG A 304 8.54 -2.12 -9.90
N LEU A 305 9.05 -1.26 -10.74
CA LEU A 305 9.91 -0.13 -10.40
C LEU A 305 9.10 1.14 -10.67
N LEU A 306 8.58 1.76 -9.62
CA LEU A 306 7.55 2.78 -9.70
C LEU A 306 8.14 4.16 -9.41
N ASN A 307 7.97 5.09 -10.35
CA ASN A 307 8.34 6.49 -10.20
C ASN A 307 7.09 7.37 -10.32
N ALA A 308 6.84 8.20 -9.34
CA ALA A 308 5.66 9.04 -9.26
C ALA A 308 5.96 10.35 -8.53
N TYR A 309 5.05 11.30 -8.62
CA TYR A 309 5.07 12.50 -7.77
C TYR A 309 5.09 12.08 -6.30
N GLU A 310 5.95 12.69 -5.52
CA GLU A 310 6.11 12.40 -4.09
C GLU A 310 4.76 12.32 -3.37
N CYS A 311 4.52 11.28 -2.57
CA CYS A 311 3.30 11.00 -1.83
C CYS A 311 2.05 10.86 -2.70
N TYR A 312 1.59 11.95 -3.27
CA TYR A 312 0.28 12.09 -3.94
C TYR A 312 0.15 11.21 -5.18
N GLY A 313 1.20 11.09 -5.98
CA GLY A 313 1.23 10.22 -7.15
C GLY A 313 1.12 8.74 -6.74
N PHE A 314 1.85 8.33 -5.71
CA PHE A 314 1.80 6.96 -5.19
C PHE A 314 0.42 6.61 -4.62
N PHE A 315 -0.18 7.49 -3.82
CA PHE A 315 -1.48 7.22 -3.22
C PHE A 315 -2.59 7.17 -4.27
N ALA A 316 -2.60 8.07 -5.24
CA ALA A 316 -3.55 8.03 -6.34
C ALA A 316 -3.39 6.73 -7.18
N TYR A 317 -2.15 6.31 -7.42
CA TYR A 317 -1.87 5.05 -8.10
C TYR A 317 -2.38 3.84 -7.29
N LEU A 318 -2.09 3.80 -5.99
CA LEU A 318 -2.55 2.71 -5.11
C LEU A 318 -4.09 2.60 -5.05
N GLU A 319 -4.81 3.69 -5.09
CA GLU A 319 -6.29 3.65 -5.19
C GLU A 319 -6.77 2.88 -6.43
N ARG A 320 -6.06 3.03 -7.56
CA ARG A 320 -6.40 2.34 -8.81
C ARG A 320 -6.00 0.86 -8.79
N VAL A 321 -4.78 0.54 -8.35
CA VAL A 321 -4.29 -0.84 -8.29
C VAL A 321 -4.98 -1.67 -7.23
N ARG A 322 -5.66 -1.08 -6.27
CA ARG A 322 -6.43 -1.79 -5.25
C ARG A 322 -7.42 -2.79 -5.83
N ARG A 323 -7.97 -2.51 -7.01
CA ARG A 323 -8.90 -3.40 -7.71
C ARG A 323 -8.20 -4.55 -8.44
N LEU A 324 -6.88 -4.50 -8.55
CA LEU A 324 -6.06 -5.53 -9.18
C LEU A 324 -5.54 -6.51 -8.12
N GLN A 325 -4.24 -6.69 -8.03
CA GLN A 325 -3.57 -7.54 -7.02
C GLN A 325 -2.85 -6.66 -6.01
N THR A 326 -2.94 -6.95 -4.74
CA THR A 326 -2.17 -6.22 -3.73
C THR A 326 -0.69 -6.63 -3.84
N PRO A 327 0.25 -5.69 -3.94
CA PRO A 327 1.68 -6.00 -3.93
C PRO A 327 2.07 -6.81 -2.68
N LEU A 328 3.08 -7.68 -2.82
CA LEU A 328 3.51 -8.56 -1.73
C LEU A 328 4.42 -7.87 -0.74
N ALA A 329 5.38 -7.10 -1.26
CA ALA A 329 6.35 -6.32 -0.50
C ALA A 329 6.97 -5.26 -1.40
N GLY A 330 7.69 -4.32 -0.83
CA GLY A 330 8.44 -3.33 -1.58
C GLY A 330 9.64 -2.78 -0.82
N VAL A 331 10.18 -1.71 -1.36
CA VAL A 331 11.19 -0.85 -0.73
C VAL A 331 11.04 0.58 -1.27
N CYS A 332 11.06 1.55 -0.39
CA CYS A 332 11.22 2.96 -0.74
C CYS A 332 12.71 3.26 -0.90
N ILE A 333 13.08 3.84 -2.04
CA ILE A 333 14.46 4.21 -2.37
C ILE A 333 14.50 5.72 -2.50
N ASP A 334 15.06 6.35 -1.49
CA ASP A 334 15.00 7.79 -1.36
C ASP A 334 16.25 8.35 -0.70
N THR A 335 16.78 9.45 -1.25
CA THR A 335 17.98 10.14 -0.77
C THR A 335 19.17 9.22 -0.55
N ILE A 336 19.61 8.50 -1.58
CA ILE A 336 20.66 7.49 -1.49
C ILE A 336 21.94 7.90 -2.22
N GLY A 337 23.01 7.14 -1.97
CA GLY A 337 24.27 7.27 -2.73
C GLY A 337 25.11 8.50 -2.39
N SER A 338 24.83 9.20 -1.30
CA SER A 338 25.66 10.32 -0.84
C SER A 338 27.11 9.89 -0.63
N GLN A 339 28.06 10.77 -0.91
CA GLN A 339 29.47 10.52 -0.54
C GLN A 339 29.56 10.21 0.96
N PRO A 340 30.42 9.26 1.38
CA PRO A 340 30.59 8.95 2.81
C PRO A 340 30.90 10.16 3.68
N ALA A 341 31.59 11.16 3.13
CA ALA A 341 31.87 12.41 3.84
C ALA A 341 30.61 13.26 4.08
N VAL A 342 29.59 13.17 3.22
CA VAL A 342 28.34 13.91 3.32
C VAL A 342 27.40 13.28 4.34
N CYS A 343 27.41 11.94 4.44
CA CYS A 343 26.48 11.19 5.29
C CYS A 343 27.16 10.49 6.47
N ASP A 344 28.36 10.90 6.90
CA ASP A 344 29.17 10.24 7.93
C ASP A 344 29.37 8.73 7.70
N GLY A 345 29.37 8.31 6.43
CA GLY A 345 29.40 6.90 6.04
C GLY A 345 28.18 6.10 6.49
N ARG A 346 27.05 6.74 6.81
CA ARG A 346 25.82 6.05 7.22
C ARG A 346 24.98 5.71 6.01
N LEU A 347 24.60 4.44 5.93
CA LEU A 347 23.55 3.96 5.05
C LEU A 347 22.48 3.32 5.96
N GLU A 348 21.29 3.88 5.95
CA GLU A 348 20.23 3.48 6.86
C GLU A 348 19.21 2.58 6.16
N TRP A 349 18.82 1.53 6.87
CA TRP A 349 17.66 0.71 6.57
C TRP A 349 16.60 1.00 7.62
N HIS A 350 15.59 1.76 7.28
CA HIS A 350 14.45 2.00 8.13
C HIS A 350 13.45 0.88 7.99
N ALA A 351 13.07 0.30 9.11
CA ALA A 351 12.07 -0.75 9.16
C ALA A 351 10.73 -0.26 8.59
N THR A 352 9.95 -1.17 8.06
CA THR A 352 8.59 -0.87 7.63
C THR A 352 7.69 -0.52 8.83
N ILE A 353 6.54 0.08 8.57
CA ILE A 353 5.56 0.51 9.57
C ILE A 353 5.22 -0.63 10.54
N PRO A 354 5.08 -0.40 11.86
CA PRO A 354 5.04 -1.47 12.88
C PRO A 354 4.03 -2.59 12.61
N MET A 355 2.81 -2.27 12.16
CA MET A 355 1.81 -3.30 11.85
C MET A 355 2.09 -4.11 10.59
N SER A 356 3.03 -3.67 9.76
CA SER A 356 3.50 -4.38 8.56
C SER A 356 4.93 -4.93 8.69
N ALA A 357 5.65 -4.59 9.75
CA ALA A 357 7.02 -5.04 10.01
C ALA A 357 7.13 -6.57 10.08
N GLY A 358 8.26 -7.10 9.60
CA GLY A 358 8.47 -8.53 9.59
C GLY A 358 9.76 -8.99 8.89
N PHE A 359 9.69 -10.15 8.28
CA PHE A 359 10.85 -10.82 7.65
C PHE A 359 11.51 -9.97 6.57
N VAL A 360 10.77 -9.13 5.84
CA VAL A 360 11.32 -8.27 4.80
C VAL A 360 12.42 -7.34 5.31
N ASP A 361 12.26 -6.82 6.54
CA ASP A 361 13.22 -5.91 7.15
C ASP A 361 14.55 -6.64 7.43
N ARG A 362 14.49 -7.89 7.91
CA ARG A 362 15.70 -8.69 8.19
C ARG A 362 16.38 -9.17 6.91
N VAL A 363 15.60 -9.56 5.90
CA VAL A 363 16.11 -9.94 4.58
C VAL A 363 16.84 -8.77 3.92
N GLY A 364 16.19 -7.61 3.84
CA GLY A 364 16.76 -6.43 3.21
C GLY A 364 18.03 -5.95 3.91
N ALA A 365 17.99 -5.86 5.24
CA ALA A 365 19.15 -5.47 6.03
C ALA A 365 20.34 -6.45 5.90
N ALA A 366 20.08 -7.75 5.79
CA ALA A 366 21.13 -8.75 5.60
C ALA A 366 21.80 -8.60 4.22
N ILE A 367 21.02 -8.40 3.16
CA ILE A 367 21.51 -8.19 1.80
C ILE A 367 22.32 -6.89 1.73
N LEU A 368 21.79 -5.79 2.28
CA LEU A 368 22.47 -4.50 2.27
C LEU A 368 23.82 -4.56 2.99
N ARG A 369 23.89 -5.20 4.17
CA ARG A 369 25.14 -5.44 4.88
C ARG A 369 26.14 -6.28 4.06
N ALA A 370 25.64 -7.26 3.32
CA ALA A 370 26.49 -8.08 2.45
C ALA A 370 27.04 -7.25 1.27
N GLY A 371 26.22 -6.41 0.64
CA GLY A 371 26.61 -5.51 -0.45
C GLY A 371 27.70 -4.53 -0.03
N VAL A 372 27.48 -3.84 1.08
CA VAL A 372 28.45 -2.87 1.64
C VAL A 372 29.80 -3.54 1.96
N ARG A 373 29.76 -4.75 2.55
CA ARG A 373 31.01 -5.50 2.85
C ARG A 373 31.76 -5.92 1.59
N GLN A 374 31.05 -6.34 0.56
CA GLN A 374 31.67 -6.83 -0.68
C GLN A 374 32.23 -5.68 -1.52
N HIS A 375 31.54 -4.56 -1.58
CA HIS A 375 31.91 -3.43 -2.43
C HIS A 375 32.83 -2.39 -1.77
N LYS A 376 32.98 -2.44 -0.43
CA LYS A 376 33.92 -1.61 0.36
C LYS A 376 33.77 -0.10 0.12
N VAL A 377 32.57 0.38 -0.03
CA VAL A 377 32.25 1.78 -0.41
C VAL A 377 32.43 2.80 0.73
N GLY A 378 32.80 2.35 1.92
CA GLY A 378 32.97 3.22 3.09
C GLY A 378 31.69 3.44 3.91
N TYR A 379 30.59 2.80 3.54
CA TYR A 379 29.35 2.85 4.32
C TYR A 379 29.35 1.87 5.49
N ARG A 380 28.56 2.24 6.51
CA ARG A 380 28.17 1.39 7.63
C ARG A 380 26.64 1.31 7.65
N VAL A 381 26.11 0.09 7.56
CA VAL A 381 24.65 -0.12 7.57
C VAL A 381 24.10 0.01 8.98
N HIS A 382 23.23 0.98 9.16
CA HIS A 382 22.49 1.21 10.39
C HIS A 382 21.04 0.72 10.22
N LEU A 383 20.59 -0.10 11.17
CA LEU A 383 19.19 -0.49 11.24
C LEU A 383 18.46 0.56 12.07
N ALA A 384 17.60 1.29 11.41
CA ALA A 384 16.76 2.30 12.02
C ALA A 384 15.33 1.77 12.17
N ARG A 385 14.62 2.29 13.15
CA ARG A 385 13.19 2.03 13.32
C ARG A 385 12.39 2.74 12.22
N PHE A 386 11.13 2.36 12.09
CA PHE A 386 10.21 3.07 11.21
C PHE A 386 10.26 4.57 11.48
N MET A 387 10.38 5.35 10.42
CA MET A 387 10.25 6.78 10.44
C MET A 387 9.06 7.16 9.54
N SER A 388 8.13 7.91 10.09
CA SER A 388 6.97 8.38 9.34
C SER A 388 7.40 9.52 8.43
N THR A 389 7.54 9.20 7.17
CA THR A 389 7.49 10.16 6.08
C THR A 389 6.22 9.89 5.27
N SER A 390 5.84 10.79 4.40
CA SER A 390 4.64 10.60 3.58
C SER A 390 4.74 9.33 2.74
N ASP A 391 5.90 9.07 2.13
CA ASP A 391 6.12 7.89 1.27
C ASP A 391 6.12 6.59 2.06
N THR A 392 6.63 6.60 3.29
CA THR A 392 6.68 5.39 4.12
C THR A 392 5.30 4.93 4.62
N LEU A 393 4.27 5.78 4.56
CA LEU A 393 2.89 5.40 4.88
C LEU A 393 2.28 4.41 3.87
N ILE A 394 2.94 4.15 2.74
CA ILE A 394 2.60 3.07 1.79
C ILE A 394 2.56 1.70 2.49
N GLY A 395 3.28 1.51 3.57
CA GLY A 395 3.21 0.31 4.41
C GLY A 395 1.88 0.07 5.14
N ASP A 396 0.89 0.95 5.00
CA ASP A 396 -0.45 0.80 5.58
C ASP A 396 -1.09 -0.53 5.18
N PRO A 397 -1.51 -1.39 6.13
CA PRO A 397 -2.03 -2.72 5.83
C PRO A 397 -3.36 -2.72 5.06
N GLN A 398 -4.05 -1.59 4.91
CA GLN A 398 -5.30 -1.50 4.16
C GLN A 398 -5.10 -1.60 2.64
N TYR A 399 -4.04 -1.03 2.13
CA TYR A 399 -3.68 -1.05 0.71
C TYR A 399 -2.24 -1.47 0.52
N GLY A 400 -1.51 -1.53 1.61
CA GLY A 400 -0.08 -1.58 1.58
C GLY A 400 0.49 -2.97 1.66
N PHE A 401 1.75 -2.92 1.59
CA PHE A 401 2.67 -4.01 1.63
C PHE A 401 3.83 -3.58 2.53
N PRO A 402 4.58 -4.52 3.12
CA PRO A 402 5.79 -4.14 3.85
C PRO A 402 6.71 -3.35 2.93
N CYS A 403 6.99 -2.11 3.28
CA CYS A 403 7.79 -1.20 2.48
C CYS A 403 8.81 -0.48 3.38
N PRO A 404 9.96 -1.09 3.67
CA PRO A 404 11.07 -0.43 4.34
C PRO A 404 11.65 0.68 3.47
N TRP A 405 12.45 1.56 4.06
CA TRP A 405 13.10 2.66 3.38
C TRP A 405 14.62 2.55 3.48
N ILE A 406 15.30 2.66 2.36
CA ILE A 406 16.77 2.77 2.29
C ILE A 406 17.16 4.21 2.02
N THR A 407 18.09 4.76 2.80
CA THR A 407 18.51 6.16 2.67
C THR A 407 19.93 6.41 3.18
N THR A 408 20.60 7.40 2.62
CA THR A 408 21.79 8.04 3.19
C THR A 408 21.45 9.35 3.90
N HIS A 409 20.17 9.69 4.03
CA HIS A 409 19.67 10.85 4.75
C HIS A 409 19.92 10.71 6.26
N HIS A 410 21.09 11.17 6.71
CA HIS A 410 21.49 11.04 8.09
C HIS A 410 20.88 12.13 8.97
N ARG A 411 20.17 11.72 10.02
CA ARG A 411 19.48 12.61 10.96
C ARG A 411 20.13 12.67 12.36
N LYS A 412 21.41 12.46 12.48
CA LYS A 412 22.09 12.52 13.79
C LYS A 412 21.87 13.87 14.48
N SER A 413 21.85 14.96 13.73
CA SER A 413 21.54 16.31 14.20
C SER A 413 20.04 16.67 14.11
N GLY A 414 19.20 15.77 13.64
CA GLY A 414 17.79 16.05 13.32
C GLY A 414 17.56 16.81 12.01
N ARG A 415 18.58 17.05 11.20
CA ARG A 415 18.56 17.93 10.01
C ARG A 415 18.84 17.21 8.68
N GLY A 416 19.24 15.94 8.69
CA GLY A 416 19.71 15.26 7.48
C GLY A 416 21.09 15.80 7.03
N PHE A 417 21.38 15.77 5.73
CA PHE A 417 22.56 16.45 5.18
C PHE A 417 22.23 17.95 4.96
N ASP A 418 23.23 18.81 5.09
CA ASP A 418 23.01 20.27 5.12
C ASP A 418 22.39 20.82 3.83
N ALA A 419 22.66 20.20 2.68
CA ALA A 419 22.10 20.60 1.38
C ALA A 419 20.64 20.16 1.16
N TYR A 420 20.08 19.35 2.06
CA TYR A 420 18.73 18.80 1.92
C TYR A 420 17.68 19.89 1.71
N HIS A 421 16.83 19.68 0.72
CA HIS A 421 15.79 20.63 0.31
C HIS A 421 16.35 22.02 0.02
N SER A 422 17.43 22.08 -0.75
CA SER A 422 18.02 23.36 -1.18
C SER A 422 18.73 23.25 -2.54
N SER A 423 19.01 24.40 -3.13
CA SER A 423 19.78 24.49 -4.39
C SER A 423 21.23 23.97 -4.31
N ALA A 424 21.68 23.62 -3.12
CA ALA A 424 22.98 23.00 -2.88
C ALA A 424 22.94 21.46 -3.01
N ASP A 425 21.78 20.85 -3.18
CA ASP A 425 21.67 19.40 -3.46
C ASP A 425 22.01 19.11 -4.93
N VAL A 426 23.29 18.91 -5.17
CA VAL A 426 23.89 18.74 -6.49
C VAL A 426 24.59 17.40 -6.64
N GLU A 427 24.80 16.95 -7.87
CA GLU A 427 25.44 15.66 -8.19
C GLU A 427 26.82 15.46 -7.57
N ALA A 428 27.57 16.55 -7.32
CA ALA A 428 28.89 16.50 -6.69
C ALA A 428 28.87 15.90 -5.28
N LEU A 429 27.71 15.83 -4.64
CA LEU A 429 27.52 15.20 -3.33
C LEU A 429 27.32 13.68 -3.41
N LEU A 430 27.14 13.13 -4.61
CA LEU A 430 26.91 11.71 -4.84
C LEU A 430 28.21 10.92 -5.04
N SER A 431 28.17 9.65 -4.69
CA SER A 431 29.20 8.64 -4.91
C SER A 431 28.73 7.64 -5.96
N PRO A 432 29.39 7.56 -7.15
CA PRO A 432 29.04 6.53 -8.13
C PRO A 432 29.10 5.11 -7.55
N GLN A 433 30.12 4.78 -6.77
CA GLN A 433 30.25 3.49 -6.10
C GLN A 433 29.18 3.29 -5.00
N GLY A 434 28.78 4.37 -4.33
CA GLY A 434 27.68 4.36 -3.37
C GLY A 434 26.34 3.99 -4.03
N LEU A 435 26.05 4.60 -5.18
CA LEU A 435 24.88 4.31 -6.00
C LEU A 435 24.88 2.85 -6.48
N GLU A 436 26.03 2.35 -7.02
CA GLU A 436 26.18 0.94 -7.43
C GLU A 436 25.84 -0.04 -6.29
N THR A 437 26.36 0.25 -5.10
CA THR A 437 26.14 -0.60 -3.92
C THR A 437 24.66 -0.66 -3.55
N CYS A 438 23.99 0.48 -3.56
CA CYS A 438 22.54 0.57 -3.26
C CYS A 438 21.73 -0.15 -4.34
N ALA A 439 21.99 0.12 -5.61
CA ALA A 439 21.27 -0.47 -6.74
C ALA A 439 21.40 -2.00 -6.77
N ALA A 440 22.62 -2.52 -6.68
CA ALA A 440 22.87 -3.95 -6.67
C ALA A 440 22.26 -4.66 -5.45
N SER A 441 22.31 -4.02 -4.27
CA SER A 441 21.68 -4.57 -3.06
C SER A 441 20.17 -4.61 -3.19
N MET A 442 19.54 -3.58 -3.72
CA MET A 442 18.10 -3.52 -3.93
C MET A 442 17.66 -4.44 -5.06
N ALA A 443 18.44 -4.56 -6.14
CA ALA A 443 18.19 -5.57 -7.17
C ALA A 443 18.19 -6.99 -6.59
N ALA A 444 19.14 -7.31 -5.73
CA ALA A 444 19.22 -8.62 -5.05
C ALA A 444 18.05 -8.84 -4.09
N TYR A 445 17.64 -7.82 -3.35
CA TYR A 445 16.49 -7.87 -2.45
C TYR A 445 15.19 -8.13 -3.22
N LEU A 446 14.91 -7.36 -4.25
CA LEU A 446 13.70 -7.52 -5.06
C LEU A 446 13.69 -8.86 -5.81
N TYR A 447 14.83 -9.25 -6.38
CA TYR A 447 14.96 -10.54 -7.06
C TYR A 447 14.72 -11.71 -6.10
N TYR A 448 15.29 -11.66 -4.88
CA TYR A 448 15.04 -12.68 -3.86
C TYR A 448 13.56 -12.81 -3.53
N LEU A 449 12.89 -11.70 -3.25
CA LEU A 449 11.46 -11.70 -2.92
C LEU A 449 10.60 -12.17 -4.12
N ALA A 450 10.94 -11.76 -5.33
CA ALA A 450 10.21 -12.16 -6.53
C ALA A 450 10.40 -13.64 -6.89
N ASP A 451 11.54 -14.24 -6.56
CA ASP A 451 11.86 -15.63 -6.93
C ASP A 451 11.65 -16.64 -5.78
N MET A 452 11.26 -16.20 -4.58
CA MET A 452 11.00 -17.07 -3.44
C MET A 452 10.01 -18.21 -3.77
N SER A 453 10.27 -19.37 -3.20
CA SER A 453 9.42 -20.56 -3.21
C SER A 453 9.07 -21.02 -1.79
N SER A 454 8.28 -22.06 -1.68
CA SER A 454 7.93 -22.69 -0.40
C SER A 454 9.14 -23.15 0.43
N ARG A 455 10.26 -23.43 -0.21
CA ARG A 455 11.52 -23.79 0.47
C ARG A 455 12.06 -22.59 1.25
N GLU A 456 12.20 -21.42 0.59
CA GLU A 456 12.69 -20.20 1.23
C GLU A 456 11.71 -19.70 2.31
N VAL A 457 10.40 -19.87 2.08
CA VAL A 457 9.37 -19.63 3.11
C VAL A 457 9.66 -20.45 4.36
N GLY A 458 9.91 -21.77 4.24
CA GLY A 458 10.24 -22.63 5.38
C GLY A 458 11.52 -22.20 6.12
N GLU A 459 12.54 -21.74 5.39
CA GLU A 459 13.77 -21.19 6.00
C GLU A 459 13.49 -19.89 6.77
N LEU A 460 12.69 -18.99 6.20
CA LEU A 460 12.33 -17.74 6.85
C LEU A 460 11.46 -17.95 8.07
N VAL A 461 10.50 -18.89 8.06
CA VAL A 461 9.72 -19.22 9.27
C VAL A 461 10.64 -19.61 10.42
N ARG A 462 11.64 -20.47 10.17
CA ARG A 462 12.61 -20.84 11.23
C ARG A 462 13.44 -19.65 11.71
N THR A 463 13.92 -18.83 10.79
CA THR A 463 14.74 -17.66 11.12
C THR A 463 13.95 -16.61 11.93
N GLU A 464 12.70 -16.36 11.53
CA GLU A 464 11.79 -15.47 12.25
C GLU A 464 11.53 -16.02 13.67
N THR A 465 11.22 -17.30 13.78
CA THR A 465 10.99 -17.92 15.11
C THR A 465 12.19 -17.76 16.03
N GLN A 466 13.40 -18.09 15.54
CA GLN A 466 14.62 -17.93 16.33
C GLN A 466 14.87 -16.47 16.75
N HIS A 467 14.62 -15.52 15.85
CA HIS A 467 14.76 -14.10 16.16
C HIS A 467 13.81 -13.69 17.30
N PHE A 468 12.52 -13.98 17.18
CA PHE A 468 11.53 -13.57 18.17
C PHE A 468 11.70 -14.28 19.52
N LEU A 469 12.07 -15.56 19.51
CA LEU A 469 12.47 -16.29 20.73
C LEU A 469 13.68 -15.62 21.40
N SER A 470 14.71 -15.28 20.63
CA SER A 470 15.88 -14.56 21.16
C SER A 470 15.49 -13.24 21.81
N VAL A 471 14.60 -12.46 21.19
CA VAL A 471 14.11 -11.19 21.74
C VAL A 471 13.35 -11.41 23.06
N LEU A 472 12.48 -12.42 23.13
CA LEU A 472 11.66 -12.70 24.31
C LEU A 472 12.51 -13.21 25.50
N HIS A 473 13.54 -14.01 25.23
CA HIS A 473 14.41 -14.57 26.27
C HIS A 473 15.40 -13.58 26.89
N GLN A 474 15.58 -12.39 26.27
CA GLN A 474 16.56 -11.41 26.77
C GLN A 474 16.20 -10.83 28.17
N LYS A 475 14.91 -10.61 28.43
CA LYS A 475 14.42 -10.00 29.67
C LYS A 475 12.93 -10.26 29.91
N LYS A 476 12.50 -10.18 31.16
CA LYS A 476 11.07 -10.10 31.48
C LYS A 476 10.49 -8.76 31.02
N ARG A 477 9.22 -8.76 30.63
CA ARG A 477 8.56 -7.60 30.03
C ARG A 477 7.16 -7.38 30.61
N PRO A 478 6.58 -6.16 30.50
CA PRO A 478 5.15 -5.99 30.68
C PRO A 478 4.38 -6.96 29.79
N ARG A 479 3.28 -7.48 30.28
CA ARG A 479 2.48 -8.49 29.56
C ARG A 479 2.06 -8.03 28.18
N ALA A 480 1.59 -6.77 28.03
CA ALA A 480 1.20 -6.21 26.75
C ALA A 480 2.35 -6.16 25.74
N GLU A 481 3.58 -5.87 26.19
CA GLU A 481 4.78 -5.87 25.34
C GLU A 481 5.13 -7.29 24.86
N ALA A 482 5.08 -8.29 25.77
CA ALA A 482 5.34 -9.69 25.40
C ALA A 482 4.29 -10.22 24.40
N GLU A 483 3.01 -9.93 24.64
CA GLU A 483 1.92 -10.28 23.72
C GLU A 483 2.08 -9.57 22.36
N TYR A 484 2.47 -8.29 22.34
CA TYR A 484 2.73 -7.53 21.12
C TYR A 484 3.86 -8.15 20.27
N ILE A 485 4.96 -8.58 20.92
CA ILE A 485 6.08 -9.27 20.24
C ILE A 485 5.61 -10.60 19.64
N GLY A 486 4.80 -11.37 20.37
CA GLY A 486 4.22 -12.61 19.87
C GLY A 486 3.30 -12.39 18.64
N GLU A 487 2.47 -11.35 18.68
CA GLU A 487 1.64 -10.97 17.55
C GLU A 487 2.46 -10.48 16.34
N ALA A 488 3.55 -9.76 16.57
CA ALA A 488 4.45 -9.32 15.51
C ALA A 488 5.10 -10.51 14.80
N HIS A 489 5.50 -11.55 15.54
CA HIS A 489 5.96 -12.81 14.97
C HIS A 489 4.87 -13.47 14.12
N SER A 490 3.67 -13.65 14.67
CA SER A 490 2.56 -14.27 13.94
C SER A 490 2.26 -13.51 12.64
N ARG A 491 2.19 -12.17 12.68
CA ARG A 491 2.01 -11.36 11.48
C ARG A 491 3.11 -11.59 10.45
N SER A 492 4.37 -11.67 10.88
CA SER A 492 5.52 -11.90 10.00
C SER A 492 5.44 -13.26 9.31
N VAL A 493 5.25 -14.34 10.07
CA VAL A 493 5.24 -15.70 9.51
C VAL A 493 4.00 -15.97 8.68
N ARG A 494 2.82 -15.46 9.08
CA ARG A 494 1.58 -15.61 8.28
C ARG A 494 1.64 -14.88 6.96
N ARG A 495 2.33 -13.75 6.89
CA ARG A 495 2.55 -13.03 5.64
C ARG A 495 3.32 -13.87 4.61
N LEU A 496 4.24 -14.73 5.03
CA LEU A 496 4.98 -15.65 4.18
C LEU A 496 4.08 -16.62 3.39
N THR A 497 2.84 -16.84 3.83
CA THR A 497 1.89 -17.67 3.07
C THR A 497 1.61 -17.15 1.67
N ARG A 498 1.80 -15.86 1.42
CA ARG A 498 1.64 -15.24 0.09
C ARG A 498 2.77 -15.60 -0.88
N TRP A 499 3.87 -16.15 -0.40
CA TRP A 499 5.03 -16.58 -1.21
C TRP A 499 5.07 -18.07 -1.49
N LEU A 500 4.06 -18.82 -1.07
CA LEU A 500 4.04 -20.28 -1.31
C LEU A 500 4.03 -20.58 -2.80
N TRP A 501 4.97 -21.43 -3.22
CA TRP A 501 5.15 -21.83 -4.60
C TRP A 501 5.65 -23.26 -4.65
N GLY A 502 4.79 -24.20 -5.06
CA GLY A 502 5.06 -25.62 -4.98
C GLY A 502 5.16 -26.18 -3.55
N GLY A 503 5.30 -27.46 -3.41
CA GLY A 503 5.43 -28.16 -2.13
C GLY A 503 4.11 -28.34 -1.37
N SER A 504 4.22 -28.96 -0.18
CA SER A 504 3.07 -29.22 0.67
C SER A 504 2.69 -27.97 1.47
N ARG A 505 1.61 -27.31 1.06
CA ARG A 505 1.02 -26.20 1.82
C ARG A 505 0.76 -26.58 3.28
N ARG A 506 0.18 -27.76 3.49
CA ARG A 506 -0.20 -28.26 4.82
C ARG A 506 1.03 -28.34 5.75
N ALA A 507 2.12 -28.97 5.30
CA ALA A 507 3.33 -29.10 6.10
C ALA A 507 3.94 -27.74 6.50
N ILE A 508 3.90 -26.76 5.59
CA ILE A 508 4.41 -25.41 5.88
C ILE A 508 3.50 -24.69 6.88
N LEU A 509 2.18 -24.76 6.71
CA LEU A 509 1.25 -24.14 7.65
C LEU A 509 1.29 -24.80 9.04
N GLU A 510 1.43 -26.12 9.12
CA GLU A 510 1.64 -26.83 10.39
C GLU A 510 2.94 -26.38 11.07
N SER A 511 4.02 -26.15 10.29
CA SER A 511 5.27 -25.56 10.81
C SER A 511 5.08 -24.12 11.30
N MET A 512 4.26 -23.32 10.62
CA MET A 512 3.91 -21.97 11.09
C MET A 512 3.08 -22.02 12.37
N ASP A 513 2.09 -22.89 12.45
CA ASP A 513 1.26 -23.09 13.66
C ASP A 513 2.12 -23.51 14.86
N GLU A 514 3.09 -24.40 14.65
CA GLU A 514 4.05 -24.82 15.70
C GLU A 514 4.95 -23.66 16.12
N SER A 515 5.46 -22.90 15.14
CA SER A 515 6.26 -21.69 15.38
C SER A 515 5.50 -20.65 16.23
N GLU A 516 4.23 -20.42 15.90
CA GLU A 516 3.38 -19.50 16.67
C GLU A 516 3.14 -20.01 18.11
N ARG A 517 2.92 -21.31 18.29
CA ARG A 517 2.78 -21.89 19.65
C ARG A 517 4.05 -21.70 20.48
N GLN A 518 5.22 -21.94 19.89
CA GLN A 518 6.51 -21.77 20.59
C GLN A 518 6.73 -20.32 21.02
N VAL A 519 6.49 -19.37 20.11
CA VAL A 519 6.68 -17.94 20.44
C VAL A 519 5.62 -17.44 21.40
N ALA A 520 4.36 -17.91 21.30
CA ALA A 520 3.31 -17.58 22.27
C ALA A 520 3.64 -18.11 23.69
N ALA A 521 4.18 -19.33 23.79
CA ALA A 521 4.64 -19.88 25.07
C ALA A 521 5.78 -19.05 25.66
N ALA A 522 6.78 -18.69 24.85
CA ALA A 522 7.90 -17.84 25.29
C ALA A 522 7.42 -16.43 25.69
N ALA A 523 6.44 -15.87 24.98
CA ALA A 523 5.84 -14.58 25.34
C ALA A 523 5.10 -14.65 26.69
N ALA A 524 4.36 -15.73 26.95
CA ALA A 524 3.72 -15.96 28.24
C ALA A 524 4.74 -16.11 29.37
N GLU A 525 5.84 -16.81 29.13
CA GLU A 525 6.94 -16.94 30.07
C GLU A 525 7.66 -15.60 30.30
N ALA A 526 7.94 -14.83 29.26
CA ALA A 526 8.59 -13.52 29.38
C ALA A 526 7.73 -12.47 30.08
N ALA A 527 6.41 -12.66 30.13
CA ALA A 527 5.48 -11.71 30.73
C ALA A 527 5.66 -11.58 32.26
N LEU A 528 5.73 -10.35 32.73
CA LEU A 528 5.69 -10.05 34.17
C LEU A 528 4.29 -10.37 34.73
N PRO A 529 4.19 -10.86 35.96
CA PRO A 529 2.92 -11.05 36.65
C PRO A 529 2.16 -9.72 36.76
N GLY A 530 0.89 -9.72 36.45
CA GLY A 530 0.02 -8.55 36.56
C GLY A 530 -1.41 -8.88 36.16
N LYS A 531 -2.38 -8.19 36.76
CA LYS A 531 -3.78 -8.30 36.34
C LYS A 531 -4.03 -7.39 35.15
N ARG A 532 -4.77 -7.87 34.16
CA ARG A 532 -5.31 -6.98 33.11
C ARG A 532 -6.21 -5.92 33.74
N ALA A 533 -5.95 -4.65 33.44
CA ALA A 533 -6.85 -3.59 33.88
C ALA A 533 -8.27 -3.82 33.35
N ARG A 534 -9.26 -3.58 34.23
CA ARG A 534 -10.68 -3.68 33.81
C ARG A 534 -10.98 -2.54 32.83
N ARG A 535 -11.33 -2.87 31.62
CA ARG A 535 -11.65 -1.88 30.59
C ARG A 535 -12.98 -1.20 30.85
N THR A 536 -13.00 0.12 30.73
CA THR A 536 -14.24 0.92 30.78
C THR A 536 -15.12 0.64 29.55
N ALA A 537 -16.39 1.02 29.58
CA ALA A 537 -17.27 0.90 28.42
C ALA A 537 -16.69 1.65 27.21
N GLN A 538 -16.12 2.83 27.40
CA GLN A 538 -15.49 3.62 26.33
C GLN A 538 -14.26 2.93 25.74
N ALA A 539 -13.45 2.23 26.55
CA ALA A 539 -12.30 1.47 26.08
C ALA A 539 -12.66 0.27 25.22
N ARG A 540 -13.92 -0.20 25.27
CA ARG A 540 -14.41 -1.36 24.54
C ARG A 540 -14.92 -1.04 23.14
N LEU A 541 -15.11 0.26 22.77
CA LEU A 541 -15.49 0.62 21.42
C LEU A 541 -14.45 0.09 20.42
N VAL A 542 -14.92 -0.42 19.29
CA VAL A 542 -14.09 -1.02 18.25
C VAL A 542 -14.08 -0.08 17.04
N PRO A 543 -12.94 0.56 16.73
CA PRO A 543 -12.84 1.37 15.53
C PRO A 543 -12.67 0.49 14.30
N ARG A 544 -13.40 0.84 13.23
CA ARG A 544 -13.26 0.25 11.90
C ARG A 544 -12.99 1.34 10.88
N ARG A 545 -12.03 1.11 10.03
CA ARG A 545 -11.69 2.02 8.96
C ARG A 545 -12.73 1.94 7.84
N THR A 546 -13.16 3.09 7.32
CA THR A 546 -14.17 3.21 6.26
C THR A 546 -13.57 3.66 4.94
N ALA A 547 -12.42 4.33 4.97
CA ALA A 547 -11.67 4.76 3.79
C ALA A 547 -10.36 3.99 3.67
N VAL A 548 -9.87 3.85 2.43
CA VAL A 548 -8.63 3.11 2.15
C VAL A 548 -7.42 3.89 2.56
N LEU A 549 -7.29 5.12 2.06
CA LEU A 549 -6.19 6.00 2.39
C LEU A 549 -6.42 6.68 3.74
N SER A 550 -5.35 7.09 4.41
CA SER A 550 -5.44 8.01 5.53
C SER A 550 -5.79 9.43 5.03
N PRO A 551 -6.40 10.30 5.86
CA PRO A 551 -6.62 11.68 5.45
C PRO A 551 -5.29 12.43 5.34
N THR A 552 -5.22 13.41 4.44
CA THR A 552 -4.12 14.37 4.44
C THR A 552 -4.38 15.46 5.47
N GLY A 553 -3.36 15.78 6.27
CA GLY A 553 -3.47 16.85 7.27
C GLY A 553 -3.70 18.24 6.66
N GLU A 554 -3.24 18.46 5.43
CA GLU A 554 -3.35 19.73 4.72
C GLU A 554 -4.78 20.06 4.30
N ASN A 555 -5.57 19.04 3.95
CA ASN A 555 -6.95 19.18 3.53
C ASN A 555 -7.95 18.90 4.65
N THR A 556 -7.46 18.64 5.85
CA THR A 556 -8.33 18.43 7.02
C THR A 556 -8.75 19.78 7.60
N PRO A 557 -10.05 20.03 7.87
CA PRO A 557 -10.50 21.24 8.51
C PRO A 557 -9.72 21.55 9.78
N ALA A 558 -9.33 22.80 9.96
CA ALA A 558 -8.42 23.23 11.05
C ALA A 558 -8.90 22.79 12.44
N ALA A 559 -10.20 22.82 12.70
CA ALA A 559 -10.78 22.38 13.97
C ALA A 559 -10.58 20.87 14.21
N ILE A 560 -10.77 20.05 13.18
CA ILE A 560 -10.58 18.59 13.26
C ILE A 560 -9.10 18.26 13.36
N ASN A 561 -8.26 18.93 12.55
CA ASN A 561 -6.81 18.74 12.57
C ASN A 561 -6.22 19.09 13.96
N LYS A 562 -6.74 20.14 14.60
CA LYS A 562 -6.35 20.50 15.98
C LYS A 562 -6.68 19.37 16.97
N ARG A 563 -7.82 18.72 16.84
CA ARG A 563 -8.24 17.57 17.70
C ARG A 563 -7.36 16.36 17.45
N ILE A 564 -7.09 16.03 16.18
CA ILE A 564 -6.17 14.93 15.80
C ILE A 564 -4.78 15.19 16.39
N SER A 565 -4.24 16.38 16.21
CA SER A 565 -2.93 16.77 16.72
C SER A 565 -2.87 16.80 18.25
N ALA A 566 -3.94 17.26 18.92
CA ALA A 566 -4.03 17.29 20.39
C ALA A 566 -4.03 15.89 21.00
N ALA A 567 -4.45 14.86 20.25
CA ALA A 567 -4.35 13.47 20.70
C ALA A 567 -2.90 12.99 20.78
N GLN A 568 -1.95 13.62 20.13
CA GLN A 568 -0.51 13.29 20.11
C GLN A 568 -0.26 11.80 19.83
N LEU A 569 -1.00 11.21 18.91
CA LEU A 569 -0.81 9.84 18.45
C LEU A 569 0.06 9.80 17.21
N PRO A 570 0.78 8.70 16.96
CA PRO A 570 1.56 8.56 15.74
C PRO A 570 0.63 8.53 14.51
N PRO A 571 1.10 9.02 13.34
CA PRO A 571 0.28 9.06 12.11
C PRO A 571 -0.32 7.69 11.71
N TRP A 572 0.35 6.60 12.05
CA TRP A 572 -0.12 5.24 11.76
C TRP A 572 -1.14 4.69 12.78
N ALA A 573 -1.52 5.43 13.81
CA ALA A 573 -2.52 4.97 14.79
C ALA A 573 -3.85 4.58 14.14
N LEU A 574 -4.24 5.29 13.06
CA LEU A 574 -5.43 4.98 12.26
C LEU A 574 -5.41 3.55 11.70
N PHE A 575 -4.23 2.99 11.43
CA PHE A 575 -4.07 1.69 10.78
C PHE A 575 -4.42 0.52 11.69
N TRP A 576 -4.51 0.75 13.01
CA TRP A 576 -5.04 -0.21 13.97
C TRP A 576 -6.57 -0.33 13.96
N ALA A 577 -7.30 0.51 13.23
CA ALA A 577 -8.77 0.46 13.10
C ALA A 577 -9.23 -0.67 12.17
N ASP A 578 -8.97 -1.90 12.57
CA ASP A 578 -9.23 -3.12 11.79
C ASP A 578 -10.65 -3.69 11.97
N GLY A 579 -11.49 -3.05 12.85
CA GLY A 579 -12.82 -3.55 13.18
C GLY A 579 -12.80 -4.76 14.12
N ARG A 580 -11.67 -5.09 14.73
CA ARG A 580 -11.48 -6.26 15.61
C ARG A 580 -11.02 -5.88 17.01
N ARG A 581 -10.09 -4.93 17.10
CA ARG A 581 -9.47 -4.45 18.35
C ARG A 581 -10.27 -3.32 18.94
N ASP A 582 -10.42 -3.36 20.25
CA ASP A 582 -11.03 -2.24 20.97
C ASP A 582 -10.01 -1.11 21.23
N LEU A 583 -10.50 0.08 21.61
CA LEU A 583 -9.65 1.25 21.86
C LEU A 583 -8.60 0.99 22.94
N GLY A 584 -8.90 0.16 23.93
CA GLY A 584 -7.95 -0.22 24.98
C GLY A 584 -6.81 -1.06 24.43
N GLU A 585 -7.11 -2.02 23.55
CA GLU A 585 -6.09 -2.83 22.85
C GLU A 585 -5.21 -1.98 21.94
N ILE A 586 -5.82 -1.04 21.22
CA ILE A 586 -5.08 -0.12 20.35
C ILE A 586 -4.15 0.78 21.17
N ALA A 587 -4.63 1.31 22.31
CA ALA A 587 -3.81 2.12 23.21
C ALA A 587 -2.59 1.34 23.72
N GLU A 588 -2.77 0.07 24.11
CA GLU A 588 -1.67 -0.81 24.55
C GLU A 588 -0.64 -1.02 23.42
N ARG A 589 -1.07 -1.21 22.16
CA ARG A 589 -0.15 -1.40 21.03
C ARG A 589 0.61 -0.15 20.68
N ILE A 590 -0.07 0.99 20.61
CA ILE A 590 0.60 2.27 20.40
C ILE A 590 1.63 2.55 21.49
N ALA A 591 1.33 2.25 22.76
CA ALA A 591 2.29 2.40 23.83
C ALA A 591 3.53 1.50 23.67
N CYS A 592 3.35 0.26 23.16
CA CYS A 592 4.48 -0.63 22.84
C CYS A 592 5.32 -0.08 21.68
N GLU A 593 4.68 0.51 20.68
CA GLU A 593 5.35 1.10 19.50
C GLU A 593 6.11 2.38 19.87
N GLU A 594 5.51 3.25 20.70
CA GLU A 594 6.14 4.49 21.19
C GLU A 594 7.34 4.20 22.09
N ALA A 595 7.26 3.18 22.94
CA ALA A 595 8.38 2.76 23.79
C ALA A 595 9.62 2.40 22.95
N ASP A 596 9.37 1.98 21.74
CA ASP A 596 10.39 1.65 20.75
C ASP A 596 10.80 2.85 19.87
N TYR A 597 10.17 4.01 19.97
CA TYR A 597 10.41 5.18 19.11
C TYR A 597 11.29 6.24 19.84
N PRO A 598 12.55 6.43 19.40
CA PRO A 598 13.49 7.26 20.16
C PRO A 598 13.30 8.78 20.01
N ALA A 599 12.41 9.25 19.16
CA ALA A 599 12.29 10.66 18.79
C ALA A 599 10.95 11.33 19.18
N GLY A 600 10.02 10.60 19.79
CA GLY A 600 8.81 11.19 20.34
C GLY A 600 9.04 11.72 21.75
N PRO A 601 8.33 12.77 22.21
CA PRO A 601 8.31 13.09 23.63
C PRO A 601 7.82 11.83 24.32
N ARG A 602 8.61 11.31 25.29
CA ARG A 602 8.20 10.25 26.20
C ARG A 602 6.96 10.75 26.93
N THR A 603 5.80 10.46 26.38
CA THR A 603 4.56 10.64 27.11
C THR A 603 4.52 9.53 28.14
N ASP A 604 4.39 9.93 29.41
CA ASP A 604 4.27 8.99 30.51
C ASP A 604 3.31 7.85 30.17
N SER A 605 3.85 6.73 30.04
CA SER A 605 3.54 5.31 30.16
C SER A 605 2.15 4.77 29.86
N ALA A 606 1.13 5.51 29.55
CA ALA A 606 -0.13 4.97 29.04
C ALA A 606 -0.79 6.00 28.13
N VAL A 607 -0.82 5.72 26.84
CA VAL A 607 -1.70 6.47 25.91
C VAL A 607 -3.10 6.38 26.49
N ALA A 608 -3.60 7.46 27.04
CA ALA A 608 -4.90 7.45 27.71
C ALA A 608 -5.98 7.07 26.67
N VAL A 609 -6.80 6.09 26.98
CA VAL A 609 -7.91 5.63 26.11
C VAL A 609 -8.77 6.81 25.61
N ALA A 610 -8.88 7.86 26.42
CA ALA A 610 -9.59 9.08 26.04
C ALA A 610 -8.96 9.78 24.82
N ARG A 611 -7.62 9.80 24.71
CA ARG A 611 -6.89 10.38 23.57
C ARG A 611 -7.13 9.55 22.30
N VAL A 612 -7.03 8.23 22.43
CA VAL A 612 -7.28 7.29 21.33
C VAL A 612 -8.73 7.42 20.85
N ARG A 613 -9.68 7.54 21.76
CA ARG A 613 -11.09 7.75 21.42
C ARG A 613 -11.31 9.05 20.67
N GLU A 614 -10.74 10.14 21.13
CA GLU A 614 -10.87 11.46 20.50
C GLU A 614 -10.26 11.47 19.11
N TYR A 615 -9.10 10.82 18.93
CA TYR A 615 -8.46 10.62 17.64
C TYR A 615 -9.39 9.90 16.65
N PHE A 616 -9.96 8.77 17.05
CA PHE A 616 -10.86 8.01 16.17
C PHE A 616 -12.21 8.72 15.97
N ALA A 617 -12.70 9.47 16.95
CA ALA A 617 -13.90 10.29 16.78
C ALA A 617 -13.69 11.40 15.73
N ALA A 618 -12.54 12.06 15.75
CA ALA A 618 -12.18 13.06 14.75
C ALA A 618 -12.05 12.42 13.34
N HIS A 619 -11.49 11.23 13.24
CA HIS A 619 -11.43 10.51 11.96
C HIS A 619 -12.81 10.01 11.50
N ALA A 620 -13.70 9.68 12.43
CA ALA A 620 -15.08 9.31 12.09
C ALA A 620 -15.88 10.51 11.53
N GLU A 621 -15.66 11.71 12.09
CA GLU A 621 -16.24 12.94 11.56
C GLU A 621 -15.80 13.25 10.12
N LEU A 622 -14.55 12.90 9.78
CA LEU A 622 -14.02 12.99 8.41
C LEU A 622 -14.50 11.85 7.48
N GLY A 623 -15.21 10.83 8.00
CA GLY A 623 -15.62 9.66 7.22
C GLY A 623 -14.51 8.62 6.99
N TYR A 624 -13.43 8.64 7.77
CA TYR A 624 -12.31 7.71 7.65
C TYR A 624 -12.37 6.52 8.63
N ALA A 625 -13.20 6.63 9.65
CA ALA A 625 -13.41 5.55 10.61
C ALA A 625 -14.87 5.54 11.12
N GLU A 626 -15.26 4.47 11.76
CA GLU A 626 -16.48 4.38 12.58
C GLU A 626 -16.12 3.71 13.92
N LEU A 627 -16.83 4.07 14.97
CA LEU A 627 -16.70 3.49 16.30
C LEU A 627 -17.91 2.58 16.56
N ILE A 628 -17.67 1.28 16.67
CA ILE A 628 -18.69 0.25 16.83
C ILE A 628 -18.82 -0.12 18.31
N ASP A 629 -20.04 -0.12 18.84
CA ASP A 629 -20.30 -0.67 20.16
C ASP A 629 -20.24 -2.21 20.10
N PRO A 630 -19.43 -2.88 20.93
CA PRO A 630 -19.39 -4.34 20.99
C PRO A 630 -20.74 -5.02 21.22
N ALA A 631 -21.69 -4.32 21.84
CA ALA A 631 -23.05 -4.81 22.03
C ALA A 631 -23.82 -4.97 20.71
N GLN A 632 -23.36 -4.29 19.65
CA GLN A 632 -23.92 -4.41 18.29
C GLN A 632 -23.23 -5.49 17.45
N MET A 633 -22.18 -6.14 17.99
CA MET A 633 -21.41 -7.14 17.26
C MET A 633 -21.91 -8.55 17.59
N MET A 634 -22.16 -9.33 16.55
CA MET A 634 -22.49 -10.75 16.67
C MET A 634 -21.29 -11.55 17.21
N SER A 635 -21.54 -12.34 18.24
CA SER A 635 -20.57 -13.32 18.75
C SER A 635 -20.66 -14.66 17.99
N ARG A 636 -19.59 -15.48 18.09
CA ARG A 636 -19.61 -16.85 17.55
C ARG A 636 -20.77 -17.69 18.10
N GLN A 637 -21.10 -17.53 19.37
CA GLN A 637 -22.15 -18.32 20.02
C GLN A 637 -23.55 -17.97 19.46
N GLU A 638 -23.80 -16.69 19.22
CA GLU A 638 -25.05 -16.24 18.60
C GLU A 638 -25.14 -16.73 17.16
N LEU A 639 -24.08 -16.65 16.38
CA LEU A 639 -24.03 -17.18 15.02
C LEU A 639 -24.33 -18.70 15.01
N VAL A 640 -23.72 -19.47 15.90
CA VAL A 640 -24.00 -20.93 16.02
C VAL A 640 -25.45 -21.22 16.40
N ARG A 641 -26.01 -20.46 17.33
CA ARG A 641 -27.41 -20.58 17.71
C ARG A 641 -28.34 -20.34 16.51
N ASP A 642 -28.08 -19.25 15.76
CA ASP A 642 -28.93 -18.89 14.63
C ASP A 642 -28.78 -19.87 13.46
N LEU A 643 -27.55 -20.34 13.16
CA LEU A 643 -27.31 -21.40 12.17
C LEU A 643 -28.06 -22.70 12.51
N ARG A 644 -28.04 -23.12 13.77
CA ARG A 644 -28.78 -24.30 14.24
C ARG A 644 -30.28 -24.08 14.19
N GLY A 645 -30.74 -22.90 14.53
CA GLY A 645 -32.17 -22.52 14.42
C GLY A 645 -32.67 -22.56 12.97
N LEU A 646 -31.83 -22.19 12.02
CA LEU A 646 -32.11 -22.34 10.58
C LEU A 646 -32.14 -23.80 10.12
N GLY A 647 -31.52 -24.72 10.89
CA GLY A 647 -31.52 -26.15 10.62
C GLY A 647 -30.17 -26.72 10.17
N VAL A 648 -29.06 -25.94 10.29
CA VAL A 648 -27.74 -26.49 10.12
C VAL A 648 -27.41 -27.48 11.23
N ALA A 649 -27.07 -28.71 10.90
CA ALA A 649 -26.90 -29.79 11.86
C ALA A 649 -25.53 -30.49 11.73
N ALA A 650 -25.13 -31.11 12.84
CA ALA A 650 -23.90 -31.88 12.88
C ALA A 650 -23.92 -33.05 11.88
N GLY A 651 -22.81 -33.22 11.15
CA GLY A 651 -22.66 -34.24 10.13
C GLY A 651 -23.10 -33.83 8.73
N MET A 652 -23.58 -32.58 8.54
CA MET A 652 -23.89 -32.06 7.21
C MET A 652 -22.62 -31.73 6.42
N ASP A 653 -22.62 -32.12 5.14
CA ASP A 653 -21.73 -31.52 4.16
C ASP A 653 -22.41 -30.27 3.61
N LEU A 654 -21.83 -29.10 3.90
CA LEU A 654 -22.47 -27.81 3.72
C LEU A 654 -21.67 -26.91 2.82
N MET A 655 -22.18 -26.58 1.63
CA MET A 655 -21.65 -25.50 0.78
C MET A 655 -22.26 -24.18 1.20
N VAL A 656 -21.40 -23.16 1.39
CA VAL A 656 -21.87 -21.84 1.84
C VAL A 656 -21.57 -20.78 0.78
N HIS A 657 -22.64 -20.13 0.30
CA HIS A 657 -22.58 -18.88 -0.45
C HIS A 657 -22.90 -17.74 0.51
N SER A 658 -22.05 -16.73 0.61
CA SER A 658 -22.12 -15.81 1.76
C SER A 658 -21.85 -14.36 1.44
N SER A 659 -22.47 -13.47 2.22
CA SER A 659 -22.16 -12.04 2.30
C SER A 659 -21.90 -11.66 3.76
N LEU A 660 -20.67 -11.31 4.10
CA LEU A 660 -20.30 -10.90 5.46
C LEU A 660 -21.05 -9.62 5.88
N SER A 661 -21.16 -8.66 4.97
CA SER A 661 -21.84 -7.38 5.24
C SER A 661 -23.32 -7.53 5.56
N ALA A 662 -23.99 -8.55 5.01
CA ALA A 662 -25.39 -8.83 5.29
C ALA A 662 -25.63 -9.35 6.72
N ILE A 663 -24.64 -10.01 7.35
CA ILE A 663 -24.75 -10.52 8.72
C ILE A 663 -24.74 -9.37 9.74
N GLY A 664 -24.20 -8.22 9.37
CA GLY A 664 -23.89 -7.12 10.28
C GLY A 664 -22.46 -7.22 10.84
N PHE A 665 -22.21 -6.50 11.93
CA PHE A 665 -20.89 -6.56 12.57
C PHE A 665 -20.68 -7.88 13.30
N VAL A 666 -19.59 -8.57 12.97
CA VAL A 666 -19.20 -9.82 13.62
C VAL A 666 -17.88 -9.61 14.36
N LYS A 667 -17.85 -9.93 15.63
CA LYS A 667 -16.61 -9.86 16.44
C LYS A 667 -15.60 -10.87 15.91
N GLY A 668 -14.47 -10.38 15.38
CA GLY A 668 -13.45 -11.20 14.71
C GLY A 668 -13.70 -11.44 13.21
N GLY A 669 -14.79 -10.86 12.66
CA GLY A 669 -15.03 -10.85 11.22
C GLY A 669 -15.28 -12.23 10.61
N ALA A 670 -14.78 -12.42 9.37
CA ALA A 670 -15.01 -13.63 8.59
C ALA A 670 -14.49 -14.91 9.26
N GLU A 671 -13.38 -14.82 10.00
CA GLU A 671 -12.81 -15.96 10.73
C GLU A 671 -13.80 -16.53 11.75
N THR A 672 -14.47 -15.65 12.49
CA THR A 672 -15.50 -16.05 13.48
C THR A 672 -16.71 -16.68 12.79
N VAL A 673 -17.10 -16.21 11.60
CA VAL A 673 -18.17 -16.85 10.82
C VAL A 673 -17.79 -18.26 10.40
N VAL A 674 -16.55 -18.46 9.92
CA VAL A 674 -16.04 -19.80 9.57
C VAL A 674 -16.01 -20.70 10.79
N ASP A 675 -15.57 -20.21 11.95
CA ASP A 675 -15.59 -20.97 13.22
C ASP A 675 -17.00 -21.39 13.62
N ALA A 676 -17.96 -20.47 13.46
CA ALA A 676 -19.36 -20.77 13.78
C ALA A 676 -19.96 -21.83 12.84
N LEU A 677 -19.65 -21.74 11.56
CA LEU A 677 -20.07 -22.75 10.56
C LEU A 677 -19.46 -24.12 10.85
N LEU A 678 -18.15 -24.20 11.12
CA LEU A 678 -17.47 -25.43 11.49
C LEU A 678 -18.03 -26.03 12.79
N GLN A 679 -18.31 -25.19 13.77
CA GLN A 679 -18.95 -25.62 15.02
C GLN A 679 -20.37 -26.12 14.80
N ALA A 680 -21.11 -25.55 13.87
CA ALA A 680 -22.49 -25.95 13.56
C ALA A 680 -22.53 -27.32 12.86
N VAL A 681 -21.69 -27.54 11.84
CA VAL A 681 -21.59 -28.81 11.12
C VAL A 681 -20.86 -29.90 11.92
N GLY A 682 -20.03 -29.49 12.90
CA GLY A 682 -19.31 -30.39 13.81
C GLY A 682 -18.28 -31.30 13.10
N LYS A 683 -17.56 -32.11 13.88
CA LYS A 683 -16.43 -32.92 13.41
C LYS A 683 -16.77 -33.97 12.34
N ARG A 684 -18.05 -34.34 12.19
CA ARG A 684 -18.49 -35.33 11.19
C ARG A 684 -18.99 -34.71 9.90
N GLY A 685 -19.24 -33.40 9.87
CA GLY A 685 -19.62 -32.65 8.69
C GLY A 685 -18.42 -32.07 7.95
N THR A 686 -18.63 -31.68 6.70
CA THR A 686 -17.66 -31.00 5.87
C THR A 686 -18.21 -29.66 5.44
N LEU A 687 -17.45 -28.59 5.73
CA LEU A 687 -17.77 -27.24 5.30
C LEU A 687 -17.09 -26.97 3.96
N LEU A 688 -17.84 -26.52 2.97
CA LEU A 688 -17.35 -26.16 1.65
C LEU A 688 -17.66 -24.69 1.34
N ALA A 689 -16.82 -24.06 0.56
CA ALA A 689 -17.09 -22.73 -0.01
C ALA A 689 -16.52 -22.63 -1.44
N PRO A 690 -17.17 -21.85 -2.33
CA PRO A 690 -16.57 -21.54 -3.61
C PRO A 690 -15.30 -20.73 -3.36
N SER A 691 -14.24 -21.11 -4.04
CA SER A 691 -12.93 -20.44 -3.96
C SER A 691 -12.44 -20.07 -5.36
N PHE A 692 -13.39 -19.49 -6.13
CA PHE A 692 -13.22 -19.20 -7.55
C PHE A 692 -12.23 -18.06 -7.77
N ASN A 693 -11.59 -18.10 -8.90
CA ASN A 693 -10.72 -17.06 -9.40
C ASN A 693 -11.36 -16.27 -10.57
N HIS A 694 -12.33 -16.86 -11.31
CA HIS A 694 -12.99 -16.25 -12.48
C HIS A 694 -12.00 -15.65 -13.50
N ARG A 695 -10.81 -16.25 -13.66
CA ARG A 695 -9.68 -15.73 -14.47
C ARG A 695 -9.18 -14.35 -14.06
N ALA A 696 -9.38 -13.96 -12.80
CA ALA A 696 -8.80 -12.72 -12.27
C ALA A 696 -7.27 -12.78 -12.20
N ALA A 697 -6.70 -13.96 -11.94
CA ALA A 697 -5.26 -14.21 -12.02
C ALA A 697 -4.90 -14.86 -13.37
N LYS A 698 -3.78 -14.44 -13.97
CA LYS A 698 -3.24 -15.02 -15.21
C LYS A 698 -2.69 -16.43 -15.02
N VAL A 699 -2.27 -16.76 -13.80
CA VAL A 699 -1.82 -18.08 -13.40
C VAL A 699 -2.50 -18.44 -12.10
N PHE A 700 -3.16 -19.57 -12.03
CA PHE A 700 -3.80 -20.03 -10.81
C PHE A 700 -2.82 -20.83 -9.95
N ASN A 701 -2.48 -20.30 -8.79
CA ASN A 701 -1.75 -21.02 -7.75
C ASN A 701 -2.72 -21.34 -6.60
N ARG A 702 -3.06 -22.61 -6.41
CA ARG A 702 -3.99 -23.01 -5.33
C ARG A 702 -3.49 -22.64 -3.93
N LEU A 703 -2.18 -22.35 -3.78
CA LEU A 703 -1.56 -22.02 -2.50
C LEU A 703 -1.69 -20.53 -2.14
N THR A 704 -1.80 -19.66 -3.16
CA THR A 704 -1.69 -18.21 -2.97
C THR A 704 -2.79 -17.40 -3.65
N THR A 705 -3.32 -17.84 -4.80
CA THR A 705 -4.29 -17.04 -5.58
C THR A 705 -5.54 -16.72 -4.74
N PRO A 706 -5.89 -15.45 -4.54
CA PRO A 706 -7.10 -15.06 -3.80
C PRO A 706 -8.38 -15.58 -4.47
N THR A 707 -9.46 -15.71 -3.70
CA THR A 707 -10.78 -15.96 -4.26
C THR A 707 -11.53 -14.67 -4.56
N THR A 708 -12.34 -14.68 -5.61
CA THR A 708 -13.25 -13.58 -5.95
C THR A 708 -14.63 -13.70 -5.26
N ASN A 709 -14.85 -14.73 -4.44
CA ASN A 709 -16.12 -15.02 -3.80
C ASN A 709 -16.36 -14.30 -2.45
N GLY A 710 -15.45 -13.40 -2.05
CA GLY A 710 -15.58 -12.58 -0.86
C GLY A 710 -14.82 -13.11 0.36
N THR A 711 -14.97 -12.39 1.47
CA THR A 711 -14.09 -12.54 2.66
C THR A 711 -14.30 -13.83 3.45
N ILE A 712 -15.51 -14.39 3.51
CA ILE A 712 -15.77 -15.64 4.24
C ILE A 712 -15.13 -16.84 3.50
N PRO A 713 -15.35 -17.05 2.19
CA PRO A 713 -14.61 -18.04 1.43
C PRO A 713 -13.09 -17.83 1.48
N ASP A 714 -12.61 -16.57 1.47
CA ASP A 714 -11.17 -16.28 1.58
C ASP A 714 -10.62 -16.71 2.94
N ALA A 715 -11.31 -16.42 4.04
CA ALA A 715 -10.96 -16.86 5.38
C ALA A 715 -10.96 -18.41 5.50
N LEU A 716 -11.90 -19.10 4.86
CA LEU A 716 -11.98 -20.56 4.92
C LEU A 716 -10.77 -21.21 4.25
N TRP A 717 -10.47 -20.89 2.99
CA TRP A 717 -9.41 -21.58 2.27
C TRP A 717 -8.00 -21.29 2.80
N ARG A 718 -7.82 -20.18 3.51
CA ARG A 718 -6.53 -19.81 4.10
C ARG A 718 -6.18 -20.61 5.35
N ARG A 719 -7.12 -21.33 5.93
CA ARG A 719 -6.86 -22.14 7.14
C ARG A 719 -5.94 -23.31 6.85
N THR A 720 -5.19 -23.74 7.89
CA THR A 720 -4.23 -24.85 7.81
C THR A 720 -4.89 -26.16 7.44
N GLU A 721 -6.08 -26.40 8.01
CA GLU A 721 -6.88 -27.62 7.79
C GLU A 721 -7.67 -27.61 6.47
N ALA A 722 -7.67 -26.49 5.75
CA ALA A 722 -8.42 -26.40 4.50
C ALA A 722 -7.72 -27.09 3.35
N GLU A 723 -8.48 -27.86 2.59
CA GLU A 723 -8.08 -28.32 1.26
C GLU A 723 -8.70 -27.42 0.19
N ARG A 724 -7.97 -27.18 -0.90
CA ARG A 724 -8.44 -26.40 -2.03
C ARG A 724 -8.20 -27.15 -3.31
N SER A 725 -9.22 -27.32 -4.12
CA SER A 725 -9.13 -28.05 -5.37
C SER A 725 -8.25 -27.32 -6.40
N LEU A 726 -7.60 -28.07 -7.26
CA LEU A 726 -6.82 -27.53 -8.36
C LEU A 726 -7.75 -27.34 -9.58
N HIS A 727 -8.23 -26.12 -9.74
CA HIS A 727 -9.02 -25.72 -10.92
C HIS A 727 -8.78 -24.24 -11.22
N PRO A 728 -8.39 -23.86 -12.44
CA PRO A 728 -7.93 -22.49 -12.75
C PRO A 728 -8.98 -21.40 -12.53
N THR A 729 -10.26 -21.74 -12.64
CA THR A 729 -11.34 -20.74 -12.60
C THR A 729 -12.32 -20.97 -11.44
N HIS A 730 -12.65 -22.21 -11.11
CA HIS A 730 -13.73 -22.57 -10.20
C HIS A 730 -13.31 -23.48 -9.06
N ALA A 731 -12.12 -23.25 -8.48
CA ALA A 731 -11.66 -23.99 -7.33
C ALA A 731 -12.67 -23.97 -6.18
N VAL A 732 -12.75 -25.04 -5.42
CA VAL A 732 -13.56 -25.16 -4.20
C VAL A 732 -12.64 -25.40 -3.03
N ALA A 733 -12.94 -24.81 -1.89
CA ALA A 733 -12.24 -25.07 -0.63
C ALA A 733 -13.15 -25.84 0.33
N ALA A 734 -12.56 -26.77 1.08
CA ALA A 734 -13.28 -27.60 2.02
C ALA A 734 -12.49 -27.86 3.31
N ILE A 735 -13.20 -27.95 4.44
CA ILE A 735 -12.68 -28.36 5.75
C ILE A 735 -13.59 -29.42 6.33
N GLY A 736 -13.04 -30.56 6.70
CA GLY A 736 -13.78 -31.67 7.31
C GLY A 736 -13.34 -33.02 6.79
N PRO A 737 -13.96 -34.11 7.24
CA PRO A 737 -13.51 -35.49 6.94
C PRO A 737 -13.57 -35.85 5.45
N ARG A 738 -14.41 -35.17 4.67
CA ARG A 738 -14.55 -35.41 3.22
C ARG A 738 -13.90 -34.32 2.36
N ALA A 739 -13.09 -33.44 2.95
CA ALA A 739 -12.47 -32.33 2.22
C ALA A 739 -11.61 -32.83 1.04
N SER A 740 -10.80 -33.86 1.26
CA SER A 740 -9.97 -34.46 0.21
C SER A 740 -10.81 -35.10 -0.90
N ASP A 741 -11.89 -35.83 -0.55
CA ASP A 741 -12.81 -36.42 -1.54
C ASP A 741 -13.42 -35.33 -2.45
N TYR A 742 -13.83 -34.21 -1.87
CA TYR A 742 -14.41 -33.12 -2.65
C TYR A 742 -13.37 -32.42 -3.53
N CYS A 743 -12.16 -32.17 -3.03
CA CYS A 743 -11.17 -31.33 -3.71
C CYS A 743 -10.32 -32.08 -4.73
N HIS A 744 -10.14 -33.41 -4.60
CA HIS A 744 -9.30 -34.19 -5.47
C HIS A 744 -9.95 -34.44 -6.83
N GLY A 745 -9.11 -34.42 -7.91
CA GLY A 745 -9.55 -34.74 -9.27
C GLY A 745 -10.45 -33.69 -9.93
N HIS A 746 -10.52 -32.46 -9.41
CA HIS A 746 -11.42 -31.43 -9.92
C HIS A 746 -11.07 -30.97 -11.33
N LEU A 747 -9.78 -30.86 -11.63
CA LEU A 747 -9.33 -30.41 -12.95
C LEU A 747 -9.73 -31.42 -14.05
N GLU A 748 -9.57 -32.70 -13.74
CA GLU A 748 -9.87 -33.82 -14.64
C GLU A 748 -11.38 -34.04 -14.77
N ALA A 749 -12.14 -33.83 -13.70
CA ALA A 749 -13.59 -33.98 -13.70
C ALA A 749 -14.31 -32.85 -14.48
N GLY A 750 -13.70 -31.67 -14.53
CA GLY A 750 -14.31 -30.46 -15.10
C GLY A 750 -15.20 -29.70 -14.10
N ILE A 751 -15.69 -28.52 -14.50
CA ILE A 751 -16.26 -27.52 -13.58
C ILE A 751 -17.54 -28.02 -12.86
N TRP A 752 -18.49 -28.62 -13.62
CA TRP A 752 -19.83 -28.93 -13.16
C TRP A 752 -20.25 -30.38 -13.39
N ALA A 753 -19.30 -31.25 -13.69
CA ALA A 753 -19.53 -32.66 -13.87
C ALA A 753 -20.00 -33.34 -12.57
N PRO A 754 -20.62 -34.51 -12.63
CA PRO A 754 -21.04 -35.28 -11.44
C PRO A 754 -19.91 -35.52 -10.43
N ASP A 755 -18.68 -35.72 -10.91
CA ASP A 755 -17.47 -35.94 -10.09
C ASP A 755 -16.74 -34.65 -9.69
N SER A 756 -17.23 -33.48 -10.13
CA SER A 756 -16.75 -32.20 -9.62
C SER A 756 -17.12 -32.02 -8.14
N PRO A 757 -16.46 -31.13 -7.37
CA PRO A 757 -16.80 -30.90 -5.97
C PRO A 757 -18.28 -30.62 -5.73
N ILE A 758 -18.88 -29.81 -6.60
CA ILE A 758 -20.29 -29.42 -6.48
C ILE A 758 -21.21 -30.55 -6.97
N GLY A 759 -20.79 -31.29 -8.00
CA GLY A 759 -21.51 -32.50 -8.44
C GLY A 759 -21.56 -33.57 -7.36
N LYS A 760 -20.42 -33.86 -6.71
CA LYS A 760 -20.33 -34.77 -5.55
C LYS A 760 -21.25 -34.31 -4.40
N LEU A 761 -21.32 -33.00 -4.12
CA LEU A 761 -22.23 -32.45 -3.10
C LEU A 761 -23.70 -32.70 -3.45
N VAL A 762 -24.08 -32.45 -4.70
CA VAL A 762 -25.46 -32.65 -5.22
C VAL A 762 -25.88 -34.11 -5.12
N HIS A 763 -25.02 -35.01 -5.58
CA HIS A 763 -25.32 -36.45 -5.65
C HIS A 763 -25.06 -37.18 -4.32
N GLY A 764 -24.17 -36.63 -3.46
CA GLY A 764 -23.85 -37.16 -2.15
C GLY A 764 -24.80 -36.75 -1.02
N GLY A 765 -25.86 -36.02 -1.31
CA GLY A 765 -26.85 -35.61 -0.30
C GLY A 765 -26.46 -34.41 0.57
N GLY A 766 -25.52 -33.59 0.10
CA GLY A 766 -25.09 -32.39 0.80
C GLY A 766 -26.14 -31.26 0.78
N TYR A 767 -25.82 -30.17 1.47
CA TYR A 767 -26.65 -28.99 1.66
C TYR A 767 -26.02 -27.74 1.11
N ILE A 768 -26.85 -26.75 0.80
CA ILE A 768 -26.42 -25.42 0.35
C ILE A 768 -27.06 -24.39 1.29
N LEU A 769 -26.23 -23.53 1.83
CA LEU A 769 -26.61 -22.38 2.64
C LEU A 769 -26.37 -21.10 1.85
N ALA A 770 -27.43 -20.34 1.58
CA ALA A 770 -27.36 -18.95 1.16
C ALA A 770 -27.37 -18.07 2.43
N LEU A 771 -26.21 -17.56 2.82
CA LEU A 771 -25.99 -16.77 4.04
C LEU A 771 -25.91 -15.30 3.68
N GLY A 772 -27.02 -14.57 3.79
CA GLY A 772 -27.10 -13.17 3.35
C GLY A 772 -27.01 -12.99 1.83
N THR A 773 -27.37 -14.04 1.10
CA THR A 773 -27.43 -14.09 -0.37
C THR A 773 -28.72 -14.82 -0.78
N THR A 774 -28.91 -15.00 -2.07
CA THR A 774 -30.01 -15.80 -2.62
C THR A 774 -29.46 -16.99 -3.39
N HIS A 775 -30.33 -17.95 -3.75
CA HIS A 775 -29.90 -19.06 -4.61
C HIS A 775 -29.51 -18.66 -6.04
N ASP A 776 -29.67 -17.39 -6.41
CA ASP A 776 -29.11 -16.84 -7.65
C ASP A 776 -27.56 -16.90 -7.69
N THR A 777 -26.95 -16.91 -6.50
CA THR A 777 -25.49 -17.10 -6.34
C THR A 777 -25.09 -18.56 -6.20
N SER A 778 -26.04 -19.49 -6.15
CA SER A 778 -25.77 -20.91 -5.92
C SER A 778 -25.24 -21.60 -7.16
N THR A 779 -23.98 -22.01 -7.13
CA THR A 779 -23.33 -22.66 -8.26
C THR A 779 -23.83 -24.07 -8.56
N ALA A 780 -24.57 -24.69 -7.63
CA ALA A 780 -25.14 -26.04 -7.84
C ALA A 780 -26.20 -26.09 -8.95
N TYR A 781 -26.81 -24.97 -9.32
CA TYR A 781 -27.75 -24.96 -10.44
C TYR A 781 -27.07 -25.21 -11.79
N HIS A 782 -25.76 -24.93 -11.93
CA HIS A 782 -24.98 -25.21 -13.13
C HIS A 782 -24.79 -26.71 -13.35
N VAL A 783 -24.73 -27.50 -12.27
CA VAL A 783 -24.72 -28.98 -12.37
C VAL A 783 -26.04 -29.46 -13.01
N ALA A 784 -27.14 -28.78 -12.73
CA ALA A 784 -28.43 -29.09 -13.40
C ALA A 784 -28.40 -28.73 -14.88
N GLU A 785 -27.79 -27.60 -15.25
CA GLU A 785 -27.63 -27.18 -16.65
C GLU A 785 -26.84 -28.20 -17.46
N MET A 786 -25.75 -28.73 -16.91
CA MET A 786 -24.96 -29.79 -17.57
C MET A 786 -25.70 -31.14 -17.68
N SER A 787 -26.78 -31.34 -16.96
CA SER A 787 -27.59 -32.58 -16.99
C SER A 787 -28.76 -32.52 -17.96
N VAL A 788 -28.92 -31.42 -18.69
CA VAL A 788 -29.99 -31.22 -19.66
C VAL A 788 -29.37 -30.82 -21.01
N PRO A 789 -29.85 -31.38 -22.13
CA PRO A 789 -29.36 -31.00 -23.45
C PRO A 789 -29.84 -29.58 -23.80
N CYS A 790 -29.12 -28.58 -23.33
CA CYS A 790 -29.35 -27.17 -23.64
C CYS A 790 -28.46 -26.76 -24.80
N GLY A 791 -29.07 -26.28 -25.91
CA GLY A 791 -28.34 -25.89 -27.13
C GLY A 791 -27.41 -24.66 -26.96
N CYS A 792 -27.47 -23.99 -25.81
CA CYS A 792 -26.59 -22.86 -25.46
C CYS A 792 -25.35 -23.29 -24.71
N ILE A 793 -25.21 -24.58 -24.35
CA ILE A 793 -24.07 -25.11 -23.62
C ILE A 793 -23.11 -25.74 -24.61
N GLU A 794 -21.97 -25.12 -24.81
CA GLU A 794 -20.86 -25.73 -25.53
C GLU A 794 -19.67 -25.93 -24.58
N SER A 795 -19.09 -27.11 -24.67
CA SER A 795 -17.79 -27.36 -24.07
C SER A 795 -16.71 -26.83 -24.99
N PHE A 796 -16.11 -25.72 -24.65
CA PHE A 796 -14.92 -25.25 -25.37
C PHE A 796 -13.75 -25.12 -24.40
N ALA A 797 -12.59 -25.53 -24.87
CA ALA A 797 -11.36 -25.45 -24.11
C ALA A 797 -10.81 -24.03 -24.20
N ILE A 798 -10.54 -23.42 -23.05
CA ILE A 798 -9.79 -22.19 -22.96
C ILE A 798 -8.46 -22.51 -22.29
N PRO A 799 -7.32 -22.10 -22.88
CA PRO A 799 -6.04 -22.26 -22.22
C PRO A 799 -5.98 -21.42 -20.95
N ASP A 800 -5.66 -22.07 -19.86
CA ASP A 800 -5.43 -21.44 -18.55
C ASP A 800 -4.09 -21.95 -18.02
N ARG A 801 -3.42 -21.17 -17.17
CA ARG A 801 -2.15 -21.57 -16.54
C ARG A 801 -2.34 -21.87 -15.06
N ILE A 802 -1.69 -22.95 -14.59
CA ILE A 802 -1.73 -23.37 -13.18
C ILE A 802 -0.34 -23.65 -12.65
N VAL A 803 -0.15 -23.47 -11.33
CA VAL A 803 1.06 -23.96 -10.63
C VAL A 803 0.79 -25.35 -10.07
N ARG A 804 1.62 -26.30 -10.47
CA ARG A 804 1.61 -27.68 -9.95
C ARG A 804 2.28 -27.76 -8.58
N ASP A 805 2.11 -28.89 -7.90
CA ASP A 805 2.69 -29.12 -6.57
C ASP A 805 4.22 -29.17 -6.58
N ASP A 806 4.85 -29.54 -7.69
CA ASP A 806 6.30 -29.47 -7.87
C ASP A 806 6.81 -28.04 -8.18
N GLY A 807 5.91 -27.09 -8.32
CA GLY A 807 6.22 -25.69 -8.64
C GLY A 807 6.36 -25.40 -10.13
N THR A 808 6.11 -26.38 -11.02
CA THR A 808 6.04 -26.12 -12.46
C THR A 808 4.77 -25.36 -12.83
N VAL A 809 4.85 -24.56 -13.88
CA VAL A 809 3.70 -23.87 -14.45
C VAL A 809 3.27 -24.60 -15.69
N ASP A 810 2.06 -25.16 -15.66
CA ASP A 810 1.48 -25.88 -16.77
C ASP A 810 0.37 -25.06 -17.44
N GLU A 811 0.29 -25.17 -18.75
CA GLU A 811 -0.88 -24.80 -19.51
C GLU A 811 -1.89 -25.95 -19.49
N VAL A 812 -3.11 -25.65 -19.08
CA VAL A 812 -4.21 -26.61 -19.03
C VAL A 812 -5.40 -26.07 -19.82
N LEU A 813 -6.22 -26.98 -20.33
CA LEU A 813 -7.44 -26.59 -21.00
C LEU A 813 -8.57 -26.51 -19.98
N GLY A 814 -8.90 -25.28 -19.55
CA GLY A 814 -10.09 -25.00 -18.75
C GLY A 814 -11.35 -25.14 -19.60
N LEU A 815 -12.28 -25.99 -19.17
CA LEU A 815 -13.58 -26.11 -19.84
C LEU A 815 -14.47 -24.91 -19.48
N ALA A 816 -14.87 -24.14 -20.47
CA ALA A 816 -15.97 -23.21 -20.36
C ALA A 816 -17.23 -23.90 -20.87
N PHE A 817 -18.34 -23.70 -20.20
CA PHE A 817 -19.56 -24.46 -20.50
C PHE A 817 -20.68 -23.60 -21.13
N ARG A 818 -20.53 -22.30 -21.16
CA ARG A 818 -21.51 -21.37 -21.76
C ARG A 818 -20.89 -20.04 -22.13
N SER A 819 -21.29 -19.52 -23.26
CA SER A 819 -20.81 -18.23 -23.79
C SER A 819 -21.63 -17.01 -23.35
N GLY A 820 -22.65 -17.17 -22.52
CA GLY A 820 -23.49 -16.08 -22.05
C GLY A 820 -24.47 -16.49 -20.94
N PRO A 821 -25.21 -15.55 -20.32
CA PRO A 821 -26.14 -15.86 -19.26
C PRO A 821 -27.29 -16.72 -19.78
N CYS A 822 -27.73 -17.73 -18.99
CA CYS A 822 -28.95 -18.49 -19.29
C CYS A 822 -30.16 -17.53 -19.21
N PRO A 823 -31.04 -17.50 -20.22
CA PRO A 823 -32.23 -16.65 -20.20
C PRO A 823 -33.29 -17.13 -19.21
N VAL A 824 -33.11 -18.31 -18.65
CA VAL A 824 -34.04 -18.87 -17.62
C VAL A 824 -33.72 -18.21 -16.29
N PRO A 825 -34.62 -17.36 -15.77
CA PRO A 825 -34.30 -16.59 -14.57
C PRO A 825 -34.20 -17.47 -13.34
N THR A 826 -33.20 -17.22 -12.51
CA THR A 826 -32.89 -17.97 -11.29
C THR A 826 -33.84 -17.57 -10.13
N HIS A 827 -34.39 -16.36 -10.09
CA HIS A 827 -35.31 -15.91 -9.07
C HIS A 827 -36.60 -16.80 -8.95
N LYS A 828 -37.00 -17.47 -10.02
CA LYS A 828 -38.11 -18.47 -9.97
C LYS A 828 -37.71 -19.74 -9.23
N LEU A 829 -36.40 -19.98 -9.03
CA LEU A 829 -35.93 -21.14 -8.25
C LEU A 829 -36.29 -20.99 -6.79
N ASP A 830 -35.95 -19.87 -6.16
CA ASP A 830 -36.30 -19.59 -4.77
C ASP A 830 -37.80 -19.68 -4.49
N SER A 831 -38.64 -19.07 -5.33
CA SER A 831 -40.09 -19.12 -5.17
C SER A 831 -40.65 -20.53 -5.31
N THR A 832 -40.07 -21.35 -6.18
CA THR A 832 -40.46 -22.76 -6.36
C THR A 832 -40.03 -23.63 -5.19
N LEU A 833 -38.79 -23.44 -4.70
CA LEU A 833 -38.32 -24.13 -3.50
C LEU A 833 -39.18 -23.82 -2.27
N ASN A 834 -39.57 -22.56 -2.10
CA ASN A 834 -40.48 -22.13 -1.03
C ASN A 834 -41.86 -22.78 -1.16
N ARG A 835 -42.48 -22.67 -2.33
CA ARG A 835 -43.82 -23.23 -2.58
C ARG A 835 -43.88 -24.74 -2.34
N ARG A 836 -42.77 -25.45 -2.71
CA ARG A 836 -42.62 -26.90 -2.50
C ARG A 836 -42.14 -27.26 -1.09
N LYS A 837 -41.86 -26.28 -0.22
CA LYS A 837 -41.34 -26.47 1.14
C LYS A 837 -40.03 -27.24 1.18
N LEU A 838 -39.17 -27.04 0.16
CA LEU A 838 -37.88 -27.72 0.01
C LEU A 838 -36.72 -26.97 0.65
N GLN A 839 -36.92 -25.71 1.04
CA GLN A 839 -35.90 -24.92 1.75
C GLN A 839 -36.45 -24.40 3.08
N ARG A 840 -35.53 -24.21 4.03
CA ARG A 840 -35.81 -23.52 5.29
C ARG A 840 -35.30 -22.09 5.18
N ARG A 841 -36.10 -21.12 5.63
CA ARG A 841 -35.67 -19.71 5.68
C ARG A 841 -35.61 -19.23 7.11
N GLY A 842 -34.74 -18.28 7.37
CA GLY A 842 -34.56 -17.65 8.68
C GLY A 842 -33.48 -16.62 8.64
N LYS A 843 -33.04 -16.15 9.81
CA LYS A 843 -32.01 -15.16 9.93
C LYS A 843 -30.78 -15.73 10.63
N VAL A 844 -29.60 -15.25 10.23
CA VAL A 844 -28.32 -15.40 10.94
C VAL A 844 -27.78 -14.00 11.14
N GLY A 845 -27.79 -13.50 12.37
CA GLY A 845 -27.64 -12.09 12.62
C GLY A 845 -28.71 -11.26 11.90
N GLN A 846 -28.28 -10.28 11.10
CA GLN A 846 -29.18 -9.47 10.28
C GLN A 846 -29.48 -10.11 8.90
N ALA A 847 -28.67 -11.11 8.50
CA ALA A 847 -28.76 -11.72 7.19
C ALA A 847 -30.00 -12.60 7.01
N GLU A 848 -30.76 -12.37 5.95
CA GLU A 848 -31.76 -13.33 5.46
C GLU A 848 -31.03 -14.54 4.86
N CYS A 849 -31.42 -15.73 5.25
CA CYS A 849 -30.76 -16.97 4.91
C CYS A 849 -31.74 -18.04 4.40
N ALA A 850 -31.23 -18.91 3.56
CA ALA A 850 -31.95 -20.07 3.07
C ALA A 850 -31.07 -21.33 3.09
N LEU A 851 -31.57 -22.44 3.64
CA LEU A 851 -30.90 -23.74 3.68
C LEU A 851 -31.73 -24.74 2.85
N VAL A 852 -31.07 -25.40 1.89
CA VAL A 852 -31.70 -26.37 0.98
C VAL A 852 -30.80 -27.59 0.82
N LYS A 853 -31.41 -28.79 0.56
CA LYS A 853 -30.64 -29.93 0.07
C LYS A 853 -30.14 -29.64 -1.35
N ALA A 854 -28.90 -29.88 -1.62
CA ALA A 854 -28.30 -29.60 -2.92
C ALA A 854 -29.01 -30.34 -4.07
N ARG A 855 -29.46 -31.59 -3.81
CA ARG A 855 -30.19 -32.40 -4.75
C ARG A 855 -31.60 -31.82 -5.06
N ASP A 856 -32.30 -31.24 -4.08
CA ASP A 856 -33.61 -30.64 -4.30
C ASP A 856 -33.50 -29.39 -5.18
N LEU A 857 -32.50 -28.55 -4.93
CA LEU A 857 -32.19 -27.37 -5.77
C LEU A 857 -31.86 -27.80 -7.20
N TRP A 858 -30.99 -28.79 -7.36
CA TRP A 858 -30.61 -29.36 -8.65
C TRP A 858 -31.83 -29.90 -9.40
N GLN A 859 -32.69 -30.66 -8.73
CA GLN A 859 -33.87 -31.26 -9.32
C GLN A 859 -34.88 -30.20 -9.80
N VAL A 860 -35.19 -29.19 -8.96
CA VAL A 860 -36.10 -28.10 -9.34
C VAL A 860 -35.56 -27.33 -10.54
N ARG A 861 -34.23 -27.03 -10.57
CA ARG A 861 -33.62 -26.36 -11.71
C ARG A 861 -33.66 -27.23 -12.96
N ARG A 862 -33.35 -28.51 -12.86
CA ARG A 862 -33.39 -29.49 -13.97
C ARG A 862 -34.80 -29.63 -14.56
N GLU A 863 -35.83 -29.75 -13.73
CA GLU A 863 -37.21 -29.81 -14.18
C GLU A 863 -37.63 -28.54 -14.92
N HIS A 864 -37.16 -27.38 -14.47
CA HIS A 864 -37.42 -26.11 -15.12
C HIS A 864 -36.69 -26.00 -16.48
N LEU A 865 -35.42 -26.38 -16.55
CA LEU A 865 -34.64 -26.37 -17.78
C LEU A 865 -35.20 -27.35 -18.83
N ARG A 866 -35.63 -28.56 -18.45
CA ARG A 866 -36.25 -29.52 -19.35
C ARG A 866 -37.49 -29.02 -20.04
N ARG A 867 -38.23 -28.08 -19.45
CA ARG A 867 -39.39 -27.45 -20.06
C ARG A 867 -39.04 -26.31 -21.00
N VAL A 868 -37.96 -25.58 -20.70
CA VAL A 868 -37.63 -24.33 -21.41
C VAL A 868 -36.55 -24.54 -22.46
N CYS A 869 -35.54 -25.36 -22.19
CA CYS A 869 -34.38 -25.52 -23.10
C CYS A 869 -34.78 -26.06 -24.49
N PRO A 870 -35.75 -26.96 -24.69
CA PRO A 870 -36.12 -27.44 -26.02
C PRO A 870 -36.65 -26.32 -26.94
N THR A 871 -37.21 -25.27 -26.39
CA THR A 871 -37.78 -24.11 -27.13
C THR A 871 -36.89 -22.88 -27.06
N CYS A 872 -35.72 -22.99 -26.42
CA CYS A 872 -34.80 -21.87 -26.25
C CYS A 872 -34.09 -21.54 -27.56
N THR A 873 -34.21 -20.29 -28.00
CA THR A 873 -33.60 -19.78 -29.21
C THR A 873 -32.19 -19.23 -29.03
N VAL A 874 -31.68 -19.22 -27.81
CA VAL A 874 -30.33 -18.72 -27.51
C VAL A 874 -29.30 -19.69 -28.07
N LYS A 875 -28.51 -19.20 -29.04
CA LYS A 875 -27.38 -19.94 -29.62
C LYS A 875 -26.11 -19.59 -28.85
N PRO A 876 -25.14 -20.50 -28.80
CA PRO A 876 -23.80 -20.16 -28.27
C PRO A 876 -23.22 -18.98 -29.04
N GLN A 877 -22.66 -17.99 -28.39
CA GLN A 877 -21.82 -17.03 -29.05
C GLN A 877 -20.49 -17.71 -29.37
N ALA A 878 -20.08 -17.71 -30.61
CA ALA A 878 -18.75 -18.15 -31.00
C ALA A 878 -17.72 -17.46 -30.12
N ALA A 879 -16.79 -18.21 -29.53
CA ALA A 879 -15.71 -17.67 -28.76
C ALA A 879 -14.98 -16.60 -29.58
N ARG A 880 -14.96 -15.36 -29.11
CA ARG A 880 -14.13 -14.29 -29.67
C ARG A 880 -12.71 -14.40 -29.14
#